data_c48fc976d406033f58412bb931a88c4f
#
_entry.id   c48fc976d406033f58412bb931a88c4f
#
_cell.length_a   1.000
_cell.length_b   1.000
_cell.length_c   1.000
_cell.angle_alpha   90.00
_cell.angle_beta   90.00
_cell.angle_gamma   90.00
#
_symmetry.space_group_name_H-M   'P 1'
#
loop_
_entity.id
_entity.type
_entity.pdbx_description
1 polymer ?
#
loop_
_entity_poly.entity_id
_entity_poly.type
_entity_poly.pdbx_seq_one_letter_code
_entity_poly.pdbx_strand_id
1 'polypeptide(L)'
;MKKRQLLPFIMIVATAFVGCEEKKMMTDNPLLLAYETPFNVPPFDKIKTEHFRPAFEEAIKVHNLEIDTIVNNSDKATFQNTIVALENAGSLLNSVSTVFHNLNSANTNDSIQAIAKDLAPILSSHSDEISMNSKLFDKIKTVWNSRNTLGLDSQDNKLLEETYKSFVRSGANLKDADKEKMKKINAELSTLTTQFGQNLLAETNAYQLVVDSASQLEGLPESLKTAAAEEAVNKGKKDKWVFTLQNPSIMPFLQYAKNRELRKQIWEAYQMRGNHDNINDNKEIIQKIVNLRLQKAKLLGYASHAAYVLEESMAKTPENVYALLNKLWTPALAKAKGEEADIANEIKAEGGTFAVAPYDWRYYTEIIRKKRFALDEDEIKPYLSLPAVREGAFAVANKLYGLTFVALNNVPTYHKEVEVYEVKDKDGSHLGLLYADFFPRESKRGGAWMTSYRDQSTKDGKRVAPVISIVCNFTKPVGKNPALLTFDEATTLFHEFGHALHGLLSNVRYRSMAGTSVPRDFVELPSQVMENWAADPEVLKTYAKHFKTKEAMPDSLIQKMEKAGTFDQGFATVEYLSAALLDMDYHATTKEISKDVNGFEKSAMKKIGIIDAIIPRYRSTYFQHIFAGGYSAGYYAYIWSEVLDSDAFAAFKEKSLYDKATADSFRKNILEKGGTDDPAKMYRIFRGADPDPKYLLKKRGLN
;
A
#
# COMPACT_ATOMS: atom_id res chain seq x y z
N MET A 1 -40.54 -7.87 -65.07
CA MET A 1 -41.15 -6.87 -64.13
C MET A 1 -41.34 -7.48 -62.76
N LYS A 2 -41.00 -6.70 -61.76
CA LYS A 2 -41.18 -6.84 -60.31
C LYS A 2 -40.08 -7.60 -59.51
N LYS A 3 -39.00 -6.87 -59.18
CA LYS A 3 -38.26 -7.00 -57.92
C LYS A 3 -39.15 -6.49 -56.80
N ARG A 4 -39.30 -7.24 -55.71
CA ARG A 4 -39.82 -6.73 -54.43
C ARG A 4 -39.09 -7.44 -53.24
N GLN A 5 -38.22 -6.65 -52.62
CA GLN A 5 -38.13 -6.42 -51.18
C GLN A 5 -38.10 -7.63 -50.22
N LEU A 6 -36.90 -7.99 -49.85
CA LEU A 6 -36.59 -8.71 -48.62
C LEU A 6 -35.45 -7.97 -47.89
N LEU A 7 -35.81 -6.90 -47.19
CA LEU A 7 -34.89 -6.23 -46.26
C LEU A 7 -35.70 -5.28 -45.34
N PRO A 8 -36.36 -5.78 -44.31
CA PRO A 8 -36.20 -5.23 -42.97
C PRO A 8 -36.30 -6.23 -41.80
N PHE A 9 -36.34 -7.56 -42.04
CA PHE A 9 -36.56 -8.53 -40.96
C PHE A 9 -35.29 -8.90 -40.18
N ILE A 10 -34.10 -8.69 -40.75
CA ILE A 10 -32.82 -9.06 -40.10
C ILE A 10 -32.39 -8.04 -39.03
N MET A 11 -32.76 -6.77 -39.13
CA MET A 11 -32.36 -5.73 -38.21
C MET A 11 -33.12 -5.78 -36.88
N ILE A 12 -34.38 -6.24 -36.86
CA ILE A 12 -35.22 -6.34 -35.66
C ILE A 12 -34.82 -7.56 -34.79
N VAL A 13 -34.37 -8.65 -35.43
CA VAL A 13 -33.94 -9.88 -34.74
C VAL A 13 -32.57 -9.67 -34.07
N ALA A 14 -31.67 -8.93 -34.72
CA ALA A 14 -30.34 -8.64 -34.13
C ALA A 14 -30.43 -7.74 -32.88
N THR A 15 -31.30 -6.70 -32.91
CA THR A 15 -31.52 -5.82 -31.73
C THR A 15 -32.26 -6.53 -30.60
N ALA A 16 -33.17 -7.46 -30.90
CA ALA A 16 -33.86 -8.25 -29.89
C ALA A 16 -32.93 -9.29 -29.22
N PHE A 17 -32.00 -9.88 -29.99
CA PHE A 17 -31.01 -10.82 -29.44
C PHE A 17 -29.97 -10.11 -28.56
N VAL A 18 -29.45 -8.96 -28.97
CA VAL A 18 -28.51 -8.15 -28.15
C VAL A 18 -29.16 -7.69 -26.84
N GLY A 19 -30.41 -7.19 -26.90
CA GLY A 19 -31.12 -6.78 -25.70
C GLY A 19 -31.53 -7.94 -24.77
N CYS A 20 -31.69 -9.18 -25.27
CA CYS A 20 -31.90 -10.37 -24.44
C CYS A 20 -30.60 -10.87 -23.81
N GLU A 21 -29.47 -10.82 -24.50
CA GLU A 21 -28.17 -11.17 -23.96
C GLU A 21 -27.71 -10.17 -22.90
N GLU A 22 -27.85 -8.86 -23.12
CA GLU A 22 -27.58 -7.84 -22.12
C GLU A 22 -28.46 -8.03 -20.87
N LYS A 23 -29.76 -8.25 -21.03
CA LYS A 23 -30.67 -8.47 -19.92
C LYS A 23 -30.36 -9.75 -19.14
N LYS A 24 -29.94 -10.81 -19.80
CA LYS A 24 -29.50 -12.07 -19.19
C LYS A 24 -28.15 -11.90 -18.48
N MET A 25 -27.22 -11.15 -19.05
CA MET A 25 -25.92 -10.83 -18.44
C MET A 25 -26.07 -10.00 -17.15
N MET A 26 -27.08 -9.14 -17.07
CA MET A 26 -27.37 -8.37 -15.84
C MET A 26 -28.01 -9.22 -14.74
N THR A 27 -28.89 -10.15 -15.09
CA THR A 27 -29.60 -11.01 -14.09
C THR A 27 -28.69 -12.10 -13.50
N ASP A 28 -27.65 -12.54 -14.23
CA ASP A 28 -26.77 -13.64 -13.83
C ASP A 28 -25.36 -13.16 -13.41
N ASN A 29 -25.13 -11.84 -13.35
CA ASN A 29 -23.81 -11.28 -12.99
C ASN A 29 -23.51 -11.50 -11.51
N PRO A 30 -22.47 -12.29 -11.16
CA PRO A 30 -22.16 -12.65 -9.79
C PRO A 30 -21.79 -11.45 -8.90
N LEU A 31 -21.40 -10.32 -9.50
CA LEU A 31 -21.07 -9.08 -8.76
C LEU A 31 -22.31 -8.29 -8.32
N LEU A 32 -23.47 -8.56 -8.92
CA LEU A 32 -24.75 -7.89 -8.62
C LEU A 32 -25.66 -8.71 -7.70
N LEU A 33 -25.28 -9.94 -7.43
CA LEU A 33 -26.06 -10.87 -6.60
C LEU A 33 -25.53 -10.89 -5.16
N ALA A 34 -26.37 -11.28 -4.21
CA ALA A 34 -25.91 -11.61 -2.87
C ALA A 34 -24.95 -12.81 -2.93
N TYR A 35 -23.81 -12.71 -2.25
CA TYR A 35 -22.83 -13.80 -2.27
C TYR A 35 -23.29 -14.96 -1.39
N GLU A 36 -23.56 -16.12 -2.03
CA GLU A 36 -23.96 -17.38 -1.35
C GLU A 36 -22.76 -18.29 -1.04
N THR A 37 -21.54 -17.76 -1.14
CA THR A 37 -20.31 -18.45 -0.79
C THR A 37 -20.13 -18.58 0.72
N PRO A 38 -19.29 -19.48 1.22
CA PRO A 38 -18.94 -19.52 2.63
C PRO A 38 -18.48 -18.13 3.11
N PHE A 39 -19.01 -17.67 4.24
CA PHE A 39 -18.76 -16.34 4.82
C PHE A 39 -19.20 -15.15 3.94
N ASN A 40 -19.97 -15.39 2.87
CA ASN A 40 -20.42 -14.38 1.91
C ASN A 40 -19.24 -13.57 1.30
N VAL A 41 -18.17 -14.25 0.92
CA VAL A 41 -17.05 -13.64 0.20
C VAL A 41 -17.35 -13.54 -1.30
N PRO A 42 -16.64 -12.69 -2.06
CA PRO A 42 -16.81 -12.63 -3.49
C PRO A 42 -16.63 -14.00 -4.16
N PRO A 43 -17.50 -14.41 -5.09
CA PRO A 43 -17.40 -15.69 -5.78
C PRO A 43 -16.34 -15.63 -6.89
N PHE A 44 -15.06 -15.55 -6.50
CA PHE A 44 -13.93 -15.34 -7.41
C PHE A 44 -13.86 -16.38 -8.54
N ASP A 45 -14.30 -17.60 -8.29
CA ASP A 45 -14.38 -18.69 -9.27
C ASP A 45 -15.43 -18.46 -10.39
N LYS A 46 -16.40 -17.56 -10.14
CA LYS A 46 -17.47 -17.20 -11.08
C LYS A 46 -17.28 -15.84 -11.72
N ILE A 47 -16.46 -14.97 -11.13
CA ILE A 47 -16.22 -13.62 -11.62
C ILE A 47 -15.32 -13.68 -12.85
N LYS A 48 -15.74 -13.02 -13.94
CA LYS A 48 -15.00 -12.85 -15.18
C LYS A 48 -14.83 -11.38 -15.50
N THR A 49 -13.85 -11.05 -16.35
CA THR A 49 -13.58 -9.67 -16.75
C THR A 49 -14.79 -8.96 -17.37
N GLU A 50 -15.57 -9.67 -18.17
CA GLU A 50 -16.79 -9.15 -18.82
C GLU A 50 -17.89 -8.73 -17.85
N HIS A 51 -17.88 -9.22 -16.60
CA HIS A 51 -18.86 -8.87 -15.58
C HIS A 51 -18.68 -7.45 -15.00
N PHE A 52 -17.47 -6.88 -15.06
CA PHE A 52 -17.17 -5.65 -14.34
C PHE A 52 -17.89 -4.43 -14.92
N ARG A 53 -17.81 -4.19 -16.25
CA ARG A 53 -18.42 -2.99 -16.84
C ARG A 53 -19.93 -2.92 -16.57
N PRO A 54 -20.73 -3.96 -16.85
CA PRO A 54 -22.17 -3.94 -16.55
C PRO A 54 -22.46 -3.82 -15.05
N ALA A 55 -21.60 -4.40 -14.18
CA ALA A 55 -21.76 -4.30 -12.74
C ALA A 55 -21.56 -2.86 -12.25
N PHE A 56 -20.56 -2.15 -12.77
CA PHE A 56 -20.35 -0.74 -12.44
C PHE A 56 -21.49 0.15 -12.93
N GLU A 57 -21.96 -0.06 -14.16
CA GLU A 57 -23.08 0.72 -14.73
C GLU A 57 -24.35 0.57 -13.89
N GLU A 58 -24.72 -0.63 -13.50
CA GLU A 58 -25.89 -0.86 -12.63
C GLU A 58 -25.65 -0.35 -11.20
N ALA A 59 -24.46 -0.57 -10.65
CA ALA A 59 -24.14 -0.12 -9.28
C ALA A 59 -24.14 1.42 -9.16
N ILE A 60 -23.66 2.14 -10.17
CA ILE A 60 -23.75 3.60 -10.25
C ILE A 60 -25.20 4.06 -10.31
N LYS A 61 -26.01 3.40 -11.14
CA LYS A 61 -27.44 3.71 -11.25
C LYS A 61 -28.18 3.49 -9.93
N VAL A 62 -27.93 2.37 -9.26
CA VAL A 62 -28.52 2.09 -7.92
C VAL A 62 -28.10 3.16 -6.92
N HIS A 63 -26.81 3.51 -6.87
CA HIS A 63 -26.31 4.55 -5.97
C HIS A 63 -26.96 5.91 -6.24
N ASN A 64 -27.14 6.29 -7.52
CA ASN A 64 -27.85 7.51 -7.86
C ASN A 64 -29.29 7.53 -7.33
N LEU A 65 -30.02 6.41 -7.44
CA LEU A 65 -31.37 6.30 -6.90
C LEU A 65 -31.41 6.41 -5.34
N GLU A 66 -30.40 5.85 -4.66
CA GLU A 66 -30.27 6.00 -3.21
C GLU A 66 -30.00 7.46 -2.82
N ILE A 67 -29.10 8.14 -3.52
CA ILE A 67 -28.85 9.58 -3.32
C ILE A 67 -30.09 10.42 -3.62
N ASP A 68 -30.79 10.17 -4.71
CA ASP A 68 -32.04 10.86 -5.08
C ASP A 68 -33.11 10.68 -4.01
N THR A 69 -33.19 9.50 -3.38
CA THR A 69 -34.10 9.24 -2.25
C THR A 69 -33.78 10.15 -1.06
N ILE A 70 -32.48 10.35 -0.73
CA ILE A 70 -32.08 11.25 0.35
C ILE A 70 -32.39 12.72 -0.03
N VAL A 71 -32.01 13.11 -1.25
CA VAL A 71 -32.17 14.49 -1.74
C VAL A 71 -33.65 14.92 -1.80
N ASN A 72 -34.51 14.04 -2.31
CA ASN A 72 -35.93 14.33 -2.55
C ASN A 72 -36.83 14.01 -1.33
N ASN A 73 -36.29 13.50 -0.22
CA ASN A 73 -37.05 13.33 1.01
C ASN A 73 -37.55 14.70 1.51
N SER A 74 -38.88 14.84 1.60
CA SER A 74 -39.55 16.08 2.04
C SER A 74 -39.51 16.33 3.55
N ASP A 75 -39.16 15.29 4.34
CA ASP A 75 -39.03 15.41 5.78
C ASP A 75 -37.87 16.32 6.16
N LYS A 76 -37.96 16.93 7.34
CA LYS A 76 -36.85 17.70 7.90
C LYS A 76 -35.58 16.82 7.96
N ALA A 77 -34.45 17.35 7.50
CA ALA A 77 -33.17 16.67 7.55
C ALA A 77 -32.81 16.32 9.02
N THR A 78 -32.51 15.05 9.27
CA THR A 78 -32.07 14.51 10.56
C THR A 78 -30.78 13.74 10.39
N PHE A 79 -30.10 13.42 11.49
CA PHE A 79 -28.93 12.56 11.47
C PHE A 79 -29.23 11.22 10.77
N GLN A 80 -30.37 10.59 11.09
CA GLN A 80 -30.73 9.29 10.55
C GLN A 80 -31.09 9.31 9.06
N ASN A 81 -31.98 10.22 8.63
CA ASN A 81 -32.46 10.23 7.24
C ASN A 81 -31.51 10.93 6.25
N THR A 82 -30.42 11.51 6.74
CA THR A 82 -29.44 12.21 5.91
C THR A 82 -28.04 11.61 6.07
N ILE A 83 -27.47 11.61 7.28
CA ILE A 83 -26.07 11.22 7.50
C ILE A 83 -25.94 9.69 7.47
N VAL A 84 -26.74 8.97 8.26
CA VAL A 84 -26.71 7.51 8.26
C VAL A 84 -27.24 6.94 6.95
N ALA A 85 -28.22 7.56 6.32
CA ALA A 85 -28.69 7.18 5.01
C ALA A 85 -27.58 7.29 3.95
N LEU A 86 -26.79 8.38 3.99
CA LEU A 86 -25.63 8.57 3.10
C LEU A 86 -24.50 7.57 3.36
N GLU A 87 -24.20 7.26 4.63
CA GLU A 87 -23.21 6.23 5.02
C GLU A 87 -23.56 4.84 4.45
N ASN A 88 -24.86 4.54 4.35
CA ASN A 88 -25.34 3.25 3.84
C ASN A 88 -25.52 3.23 2.31
N ALA A 89 -25.60 4.40 1.66
CA ALA A 89 -25.72 4.49 0.23
C ALA A 89 -24.47 4.00 -0.51
N GLY A 90 -24.61 3.52 -1.75
CA GLY A 90 -23.51 3.04 -2.58
C GLY A 90 -22.91 1.71 -2.13
N SER A 91 -23.59 0.93 -1.29
CA SER A 91 -23.05 -0.35 -0.81
C SER A 91 -22.75 -1.32 -1.93
N LEU A 92 -23.59 -1.39 -2.97
CA LEU A 92 -23.34 -2.23 -4.16
C LEU A 92 -22.13 -1.73 -4.94
N LEU A 93 -22.04 -0.42 -5.19
CA LEU A 93 -20.89 0.17 -5.90
C LEU A 93 -19.59 -0.06 -5.13
N ASN A 94 -19.61 0.05 -3.81
CA ASN A 94 -18.46 -0.28 -2.97
C ASN A 94 -18.05 -1.75 -3.11
N SER A 95 -18.99 -2.68 -3.08
CA SER A 95 -18.71 -4.11 -3.24
C SER A 95 -18.08 -4.43 -4.59
N VAL A 96 -18.62 -3.90 -5.69
CA VAL A 96 -18.06 -4.06 -7.05
C VAL A 96 -16.68 -3.42 -7.13
N SER A 97 -16.53 -2.20 -6.61
CA SER A 97 -15.27 -1.44 -6.66
C SER A 97 -14.14 -2.11 -5.89
N THR A 98 -14.40 -2.62 -4.69
CA THR A 98 -13.37 -3.30 -3.89
C THR A 98 -12.85 -4.55 -4.59
N VAL A 99 -13.73 -5.38 -5.16
CA VAL A 99 -13.32 -6.56 -5.92
C VAL A 99 -12.51 -6.16 -7.15
N PHE A 100 -12.99 -5.19 -7.93
CA PHE A 100 -12.33 -4.76 -9.15
C PHE A 100 -10.93 -4.19 -8.88
N HIS A 101 -10.80 -3.22 -7.98
CA HIS A 101 -9.52 -2.55 -7.71
C HIS A 101 -8.50 -3.49 -7.07
N ASN A 102 -8.94 -4.44 -6.23
CA ASN A 102 -8.06 -5.45 -5.68
C ASN A 102 -7.53 -6.38 -6.78
N LEU A 103 -8.38 -6.85 -7.68
CA LEU A 103 -7.94 -7.67 -8.82
C LEU A 103 -7.07 -6.88 -9.79
N ASN A 104 -7.40 -5.63 -10.09
CA ASN A 104 -6.56 -4.76 -10.93
C ASN A 104 -5.15 -4.54 -10.34
N SER A 105 -4.99 -4.61 -9.03
CA SER A 105 -3.67 -4.49 -8.37
C SER A 105 -2.95 -5.83 -8.22
N ALA A 106 -3.68 -6.90 -7.90
CA ALA A 106 -3.10 -8.19 -7.50
C ALA A 106 -3.16 -9.27 -8.58
N ASN A 107 -4.07 -9.19 -9.55
CA ASN A 107 -4.25 -10.20 -10.60
C ASN A 107 -4.84 -9.59 -11.88
N THR A 108 -4.17 -8.57 -12.42
CA THR A 108 -4.62 -7.80 -13.59
C THR A 108 -4.40 -8.53 -14.92
N ASN A 109 -5.02 -8.02 -15.97
CA ASN A 109 -4.75 -8.34 -17.37
C ASN A 109 -5.08 -7.11 -18.24
N ASP A 110 -4.75 -7.16 -19.53
CA ASP A 110 -4.97 -6.04 -20.46
C ASP A 110 -6.42 -5.55 -20.47
N SER A 111 -7.38 -6.46 -20.41
CA SER A 111 -8.81 -6.12 -20.39
C SER A 111 -9.23 -5.44 -19.10
N ILE A 112 -8.75 -5.91 -17.94
CA ILE A 112 -8.98 -5.24 -16.64
C ILE A 112 -8.35 -3.85 -16.63
N GLN A 113 -7.13 -3.70 -17.16
CA GLN A 113 -6.45 -2.41 -17.25
C GLN A 113 -7.20 -1.44 -18.19
N ALA A 114 -7.72 -1.91 -19.32
CA ALA A 114 -8.54 -1.11 -20.21
C ALA A 114 -9.84 -0.65 -19.51
N ILE A 115 -10.53 -1.55 -18.82
CA ILE A 115 -11.73 -1.21 -18.03
C ILE A 115 -11.36 -0.18 -16.93
N ALA A 116 -10.25 -0.35 -16.23
CA ALA A 116 -9.80 0.59 -15.20
C ALA A 116 -9.58 1.99 -15.76
N LYS A 117 -8.96 2.10 -16.93
CA LYS A 117 -8.73 3.36 -17.62
C LYS A 117 -10.04 4.05 -18.01
N ASP A 118 -11.01 3.29 -18.55
CA ASP A 118 -12.31 3.82 -18.95
C ASP A 118 -13.17 4.23 -17.74
N LEU A 119 -13.14 3.44 -16.65
CA LEU A 119 -13.94 3.70 -15.46
C LEU A 119 -13.40 4.87 -14.60
N ALA A 120 -12.10 5.15 -14.65
CA ALA A 120 -11.48 6.16 -13.79
C ALA A 120 -12.19 7.54 -13.88
N PRO A 121 -12.40 8.15 -15.07
CA PRO A 121 -13.13 9.41 -15.17
C PRO A 121 -14.63 9.28 -14.85
N ILE A 122 -15.25 8.12 -15.11
CA ILE A 122 -16.68 7.87 -14.84
C ILE A 122 -16.92 7.86 -13.32
N LEU A 123 -16.11 7.11 -12.57
CA LEU A 123 -16.20 7.05 -11.11
C LEU A 123 -15.86 8.40 -10.46
N SER A 124 -14.92 9.12 -11.03
CA SER A 124 -14.58 10.47 -10.59
C SER A 124 -15.76 11.42 -10.78
N SER A 125 -16.40 11.44 -11.95
CA SER A 125 -17.59 12.24 -12.23
C SER A 125 -18.75 11.90 -11.30
N HIS A 126 -19.02 10.59 -11.11
CA HIS A 126 -20.05 10.12 -10.19
C HIS A 126 -19.82 10.59 -8.74
N SER A 127 -18.59 10.50 -8.26
CA SER A 127 -18.23 11.02 -6.92
C SER A 127 -18.42 12.53 -6.81
N ASP A 128 -18.05 13.28 -7.85
CA ASP A 128 -18.19 14.74 -7.90
C ASP A 128 -19.66 15.17 -7.95
N GLU A 129 -20.51 14.46 -8.69
CA GLU A 129 -21.94 14.71 -8.75
C GLU A 129 -22.61 14.59 -7.38
N ILE A 130 -22.17 13.65 -6.54
CA ILE A 130 -22.68 13.48 -5.19
C ILE A 130 -22.08 14.54 -4.25
N SER A 131 -20.75 14.64 -4.20
CA SER A 131 -20.05 15.49 -3.23
C SER A 131 -20.24 16.99 -3.46
N MET A 132 -20.58 17.40 -4.69
CA MET A 132 -20.87 18.79 -5.07
C MET A 132 -22.39 19.05 -5.25
N ASN A 133 -23.25 18.09 -4.90
CA ASN A 133 -24.70 18.27 -4.96
C ASN A 133 -25.16 19.26 -3.90
N SER A 134 -25.63 20.43 -4.33
CA SER A 134 -26.00 21.53 -3.44
C SER A 134 -27.18 21.19 -2.53
N LYS A 135 -28.21 20.47 -3.06
CA LYS A 135 -29.37 20.07 -2.25
C LYS A 135 -29.01 19.06 -1.16
N LEU A 136 -28.15 18.10 -1.50
CA LEU A 136 -27.63 17.12 -0.52
C LEU A 136 -26.81 17.83 0.56
N PHE A 137 -25.92 18.73 0.13
CA PHE A 137 -25.08 19.50 1.06
C PHE A 137 -25.90 20.41 1.98
N ASP A 138 -26.99 21.04 1.51
CA ASP A 138 -27.88 21.83 2.35
C ASP A 138 -28.54 20.99 3.46
N LYS A 139 -28.92 19.74 3.16
CA LYS A 139 -29.42 18.79 4.19
C LYS A 139 -28.34 18.44 5.21
N ILE A 140 -27.13 18.11 4.75
CA ILE A 140 -25.97 17.82 5.62
C ILE A 140 -25.68 19.03 6.52
N LYS A 141 -25.63 20.24 5.95
CA LYS A 141 -25.40 21.49 6.67
C LYS A 141 -26.49 21.77 7.71
N THR A 142 -27.74 21.42 7.42
CA THR A 142 -28.86 21.55 8.37
C THR A 142 -28.63 20.65 9.59
N VAL A 143 -28.24 19.40 9.38
CA VAL A 143 -27.92 18.49 10.48
C VAL A 143 -26.69 18.96 11.25
N TRP A 144 -25.63 19.37 10.54
CA TRP A 144 -24.39 19.93 11.12
C TRP A 144 -24.65 21.11 12.05
N ASN A 145 -25.47 22.07 11.61
CA ASN A 145 -25.80 23.25 12.39
C ASN A 145 -26.59 22.93 13.67
N SER A 146 -27.30 21.79 13.69
CA SER A 146 -28.09 21.34 14.84
C SER A 146 -27.30 20.39 15.77
N ARG A 147 -26.04 20.03 15.45
CA ARG A 147 -25.27 18.95 16.09
C ARG A 147 -25.25 19.00 17.63
N ASN A 148 -25.17 20.19 18.21
CA ASN A 148 -25.09 20.35 19.68
C ASN A 148 -26.41 20.03 20.41
N THR A 149 -27.51 19.88 19.68
CA THR A 149 -28.85 19.64 20.24
C THR A 149 -29.39 18.25 19.91
N LEU A 150 -28.65 17.44 19.11
CA LEU A 150 -29.12 16.14 18.64
C LEU A 150 -28.89 14.99 19.63
N GLY A 151 -28.09 15.20 20.69
CA GLY A 151 -27.76 14.13 21.66
C GLY A 151 -26.97 12.97 21.06
N LEU A 152 -26.18 13.21 20.03
CA LEU A 152 -25.37 12.20 19.35
C LEU A 152 -24.26 11.67 20.25
N ASP A 153 -23.98 10.36 20.15
CA ASP A 153 -22.80 9.78 20.81
C ASP A 153 -21.48 10.15 20.07
N SER A 154 -20.35 9.69 20.56
CA SER A 154 -19.04 10.04 20.00
C SER A 154 -18.85 9.58 18.55
N GLN A 155 -19.32 8.37 18.19
CA GLN A 155 -19.21 7.86 16.82
C GLN A 155 -20.17 8.57 15.86
N ASP A 156 -21.38 8.86 16.31
CA ASP A 156 -22.38 9.63 15.53
C ASP A 156 -21.87 11.04 15.25
N ASN A 157 -21.33 11.73 16.28
CA ASN A 157 -20.71 13.05 16.12
C ASN A 157 -19.54 13.00 15.14
N LYS A 158 -18.69 11.97 15.25
CA LYS A 158 -17.55 11.80 14.34
C LYS A 158 -18.01 11.57 12.90
N LEU A 159 -19.01 10.71 12.67
CA LEU A 159 -19.57 10.51 11.32
C LEU A 159 -20.11 11.80 10.74
N LEU A 160 -20.87 12.57 11.52
CA LEU A 160 -21.39 13.87 11.07
C LEU A 160 -20.29 14.86 10.74
N GLU A 161 -19.25 14.94 11.57
CA GLU A 161 -18.09 15.80 11.36
C GLU A 161 -17.34 15.43 10.08
N GLU A 162 -16.99 14.14 9.90
CA GLU A 162 -16.26 13.67 8.72
C GLU A 162 -17.09 13.82 7.44
N THR A 163 -18.39 13.54 7.50
CA THR A 163 -19.30 13.75 6.36
C THR A 163 -19.32 15.22 5.95
N TYR A 164 -19.54 16.14 6.89
CA TYR A 164 -19.56 17.57 6.60
C TYR A 164 -18.23 18.07 6.04
N LYS A 165 -17.11 17.72 6.68
CA LYS A 165 -15.76 18.06 6.21
C LYS A 165 -15.47 17.50 4.81
N SER A 166 -15.81 16.25 4.56
CA SER A 166 -15.59 15.60 3.25
C SER A 166 -16.28 16.37 2.13
N PHE A 167 -17.54 16.79 2.32
CA PHE A 167 -18.25 17.60 1.34
C PHE A 167 -17.61 18.97 1.14
N VAL A 168 -17.27 19.68 2.21
CA VAL A 168 -16.59 20.98 2.14
C VAL A 168 -15.27 20.86 1.38
N ARG A 169 -14.46 19.87 1.72
CA ARG A 169 -13.13 19.60 1.12
C ARG A 169 -13.23 19.09 -0.32
N SER A 170 -14.36 18.51 -0.71
CA SER A 170 -14.63 18.13 -2.10
C SER A 170 -15.15 19.29 -2.96
N GLY A 171 -15.44 20.45 -2.36
CA GLY A 171 -15.85 21.65 -3.09
C GLY A 171 -17.35 21.94 -3.07
N ALA A 172 -18.13 21.37 -2.13
CA ALA A 172 -19.57 21.63 -2.02
C ALA A 172 -19.90 23.13 -1.87
N ASN A 173 -19.02 23.90 -1.22
CA ASN A 173 -19.16 25.36 -1.04
C ASN A 173 -18.69 26.20 -2.24
N LEU A 174 -18.14 25.61 -3.28
CA LEU A 174 -17.67 26.34 -4.46
C LEU A 174 -18.86 26.90 -5.26
N LYS A 175 -18.61 28.00 -5.99
CA LYS A 175 -19.53 28.51 -7.00
C LYS A 175 -19.60 27.52 -8.18
N ASP A 176 -20.71 27.48 -8.89
CA ASP A 176 -20.95 26.53 -9.98
C ASP A 176 -19.84 26.51 -11.03
N ALA A 177 -19.34 27.72 -11.43
CA ALA A 177 -18.21 27.80 -12.38
C ALA A 177 -16.92 27.14 -11.87
N ASP A 178 -16.66 27.17 -10.55
CA ASP A 178 -15.50 26.58 -9.95
C ASP A 178 -15.73 25.07 -9.66
N LYS A 179 -16.97 24.64 -9.40
CA LYS A 179 -17.36 23.23 -9.37
C LYS A 179 -17.08 22.55 -10.71
N GLU A 180 -17.45 23.19 -11.83
CA GLU A 180 -17.16 22.63 -13.17
C GLU A 180 -15.66 22.56 -13.49
N LYS A 181 -14.86 23.50 -13.01
CA LYS A 181 -13.39 23.38 -13.10
C LYS A 181 -12.87 22.21 -12.25
N MET A 182 -13.37 22.07 -11.03
CA MET A 182 -13.01 21.01 -10.11
C MET A 182 -13.28 19.62 -10.69
N LYS A 183 -14.47 19.40 -11.26
CA LYS A 183 -14.84 18.14 -11.93
C LYS A 183 -13.87 17.79 -13.06
N LYS A 184 -13.49 18.77 -13.90
CA LYS A 184 -12.50 18.55 -14.97
C LYS A 184 -11.14 18.14 -14.42
N ILE A 185 -10.67 18.83 -13.37
CA ILE A 185 -9.40 18.51 -12.69
C ILE A 185 -9.45 17.10 -12.11
N ASN A 186 -10.53 16.72 -11.42
CA ASN A 186 -10.66 15.41 -10.79
C ASN A 186 -10.70 14.28 -11.84
N ALA A 187 -11.45 14.46 -12.95
CA ALA A 187 -11.51 13.49 -14.05
C ALA A 187 -10.14 13.29 -14.71
N GLU A 188 -9.40 14.39 -14.96
CA GLU A 188 -8.05 14.31 -15.53
C GLU A 188 -7.07 13.65 -14.54
N LEU A 189 -7.11 14.01 -13.27
CA LEU A 189 -6.28 13.39 -12.22
C LEU A 189 -6.53 11.87 -12.13
N SER A 190 -7.78 11.43 -12.15
CA SER A 190 -8.11 10.00 -12.06
C SER A 190 -7.57 9.20 -13.25
N THR A 191 -7.63 9.77 -14.45
CA THR A 191 -7.06 9.18 -15.67
C THR A 191 -5.54 9.10 -15.60
N LEU A 192 -4.87 10.20 -15.23
CA LEU A 192 -3.42 10.29 -15.17
C LEU A 192 -2.82 9.38 -14.10
N THR A 193 -3.44 9.29 -12.92
CA THR A 193 -2.96 8.40 -11.85
C THR A 193 -3.08 6.93 -12.24
N THR A 194 -4.16 6.54 -12.93
CA THR A 194 -4.34 5.21 -13.47
C THR A 194 -3.27 4.90 -14.52
N GLN A 195 -3.04 5.82 -15.46
CA GLN A 195 -2.04 5.66 -16.52
C GLN A 195 -0.62 5.55 -15.95
N PHE A 196 -0.28 6.34 -14.93
CA PHE A 196 1.03 6.25 -14.25
C PHE A 196 1.31 4.83 -13.73
N GLY A 197 0.33 4.23 -13.05
CA GLY A 197 0.48 2.88 -12.50
C GLY A 197 0.61 1.81 -13.59
N GLN A 198 -0.16 1.91 -14.66
CA GLN A 198 -0.10 0.99 -15.80
C GLN A 198 1.24 1.08 -16.54
N ASN A 199 1.72 2.29 -16.79
CA ASN A 199 3.02 2.52 -17.41
C ASN A 199 4.16 1.89 -16.58
N LEU A 200 4.13 2.08 -15.27
CA LEU A 200 5.15 1.52 -14.38
C LEU A 200 5.14 -0.01 -14.38
N LEU A 201 3.94 -0.63 -14.37
CA LEU A 201 3.83 -2.08 -14.45
C LEU A 201 4.38 -2.62 -15.77
N ALA A 202 4.03 -1.97 -16.90
CA ALA A 202 4.52 -2.33 -18.23
C ALA A 202 6.04 -2.24 -18.32
N GLU A 203 6.65 -1.13 -17.87
CA GLU A 203 8.11 -0.93 -17.83
C GLU A 203 8.82 -1.97 -16.96
N THR A 204 8.24 -2.29 -15.79
CA THR A 204 8.81 -3.30 -14.89
C THR A 204 8.83 -4.68 -15.52
N ASN A 205 7.79 -5.05 -16.25
CA ASN A 205 7.64 -6.37 -16.87
C ASN A 205 8.40 -6.51 -18.20
N ALA A 206 8.68 -5.39 -18.89
CA ALA A 206 9.33 -5.41 -20.20
C ALA A 206 10.83 -5.75 -20.12
N TYR A 207 11.49 -5.41 -19.01
CA TYR A 207 12.95 -5.57 -18.90
C TYR A 207 13.37 -6.98 -18.52
N GLN A 208 14.43 -7.45 -19.18
CA GLN A 208 15.08 -8.74 -18.92
C GLN A 208 16.59 -8.59 -19.06
N LEU A 209 17.33 -8.81 -17.98
CA LEU A 209 18.78 -9.01 -18.05
C LEU A 209 19.03 -10.48 -18.37
N VAL A 210 19.46 -10.76 -19.59
CA VAL A 210 19.78 -12.12 -20.05
C VAL A 210 21.28 -12.36 -19.90
N VAL A 211 21.62 -13.40 -19.15
CA VAL A 211 23.01 -13.84 -18.94
C VAL A 211 23.21 -15.17 -19.66
N ASP A 212 24.22 -15.24 -20.52
CA ASP A 212 24.50 -16.39 -21.40
C ASP A 212 25.63 -17.29 -20.86
N SER A 213 26.44 -16.81 -19.92
CA SER A 213 27.61 -17.53 -19.41
C SER A 213 27.57 -17.68 -17.90
N ALA A 214 27.80 -18.92 -17.41
CA ALA A 214 27.91 -19.22 -15.98
C ALA A 214 29.02 -18.42 -15.27
N SER A 215 30.10 -18.03 -15.97
CA SER A 215 31.16 -17.23 -15.39
C SER A 215 30.72 -15.81 -15.00
N GLN A 216 29.66 -15.30 -15.61
CA GLN A 216 29.08 -13.99 -15.28
C GLN A 216 28.19 -14.01 -14.03
N LEU A 217 27.87 -15.22 -13.53
CA LEU A 217 27.05 -15.45 -12.33
C LEU A 217 27.90 -15.58 -11.05
N GLU A 218 29.19 -15.30 -11.11
CA GLU A 218 30.07 -15.38 -9.94
C GLU A 218 29.55 -14.49 -8.81
N GLY A 219 29.54 -15.05 -7.59
CA GLY A 219 29.04 -14.40 -6.38
C GLY A 219 27.55 -14.62 -6.09
N LEU A 220 26.73 -14.94 -7.10
CA LEU A 220 25.31 -15.14 -6.90
C LEU A 220 25.01 -16.44 -6.14
N PRO A 221 24.06 -16.41 -5.16
CA PRO A 221 23.57 -17.62 -4.49
C PRO A 221 22.95 -18.63 -5.47
N GLU A 222 23.10 -19.94 -5.18
CA GLU A 222 22.56 -21.00 -6.05
C GLU A 222 21.03 -20.94 -6.19
N SER A 223 20.33 -20.52 -5.12
CA SER A 223 18.88 -20.32 -5.17
C SER A 223 18.47 -19.24 -6.20
N LEU A 224 19.23 -18.14 -6.28
CA LEU A 224 18.98 -17.07 -7.24
C LEU A 224 19.31 -17.51 -8.67
N LYS A 225 20.41 -18.27 -8.88
CA LYS A 225 20.75 -18.83 -10.19
C LYS A 225 19.68 -19.79 -10.68
N THR A 226 19.17 -20.66 -9.78
CA THR A 226 18.08 -21.58 -10.12
C THR A 226 16.80 -20.83 -10.50
N ALA A 227 16.39 -19.84 -9.71
CA ALA A 227 15.22 -19.03 -10.01
C ALA A 227 15.36 -18.27 -11.34
N ALA A 228 16.56 -17.74 -11.66
CA ALA A 228 16.85 -17.08 -12.93
C ALA A 228 16.82 -18.04 -14.12
N ALA A 229 17.24 -19.29 -13.94
CA ALA A 229 17.15 -20.33 -14.97
C ALA A 229 15.69 -20.75 -15.22
N GLU A 230 14.88 -20.91 -14.16
CA GLU A 230 13.44 -21.16 -14.28
C GLU A 230 12.73 -20.01 -15.00
N GLU A 231 13.06 -18.75 -14.66
CA GLU A 231 12.51 -17.58 -15.36
C GLU A 231 12.95 -17.52 -16.82
N ALA A 232 14.17 -17.91 -17.14
CA ALA A 232 14.63 -18.02 -18.52
C ALA A 232 13.80 -19.02 -19.34
N VAL A 233 13.44 -20.17 -18.75
CA VAL A 233 12.54 -21.14 -19.39
C VAL A 233 11.15 -20.52 -19.61
N ASN A 234 10.59 -19.83 -18.63
CA ASN A 234 9.29 -19.14 -18.72
C ASN A 234 9.27 -18.10 -19.85
N LYS A 235 10.41 -17.42 -20.07
CA LYS A 235 10.60 -16.40 -21.14
C LYS A 235 11.08 -17.00 -22.46
N GLY A 236 11.09 -18.31 -22.64
CA GLY A 236 11.52 -18.99 -23.87
C GLY A 236 13.02 -18.88 -24.17
N LYS A 237 13.85 -18.64 -23.13
CA LYS A 237 15.33 -18.47 -23.21
C LYS A 237 16.05 -19.63 -22.53
N LYS A 238 15.72 -20.84 -22.94
CA LYS A 238 16.33 -22.06 -22.39
C LYS A 238 17.85 -22.00 -22.42
N ASP A 239 18.51 -22.60 -21.44
CA ASP A 239 19.95 -22.68 -21.23
C ASP A 239 20.63 -21.32 -20.94
N LYS A 240 19.84 -20.32 -20.50
CA LYS A 240 20.29 -19.00 -20.05
C LYS A 240 19.76 -18.70 -18.64
N TRP A 241 20.10 -17.52 -18.14
CA TRP A 241 19.56 -16.96 -16.89
C TRP A 241 18.91 -15.60 -17.19
N VAL A 242 17.70 -15.40 -16.65
CA VAL A 242 16.96 -14.14 -16.81
C VAL A 242 16.73 -13.53 -15.43
N PHE A 243 17.20 -12.28 -15.27
CA PHE A 243 16.92 -11.47 -14.10
C PHE A 243 15.97 -10.34 -14.50
N THR A 244 14.98 -10.08 -13.64
CA THR A 244 13.93 -9.08 -13.86
C THR A 244 14.06 -7.92 -12.88
N LEU A 245 13.22 -6.88 -13.04
CA LEU A 245 13.17 -5.75 -12.12
C LEU A 245 12.28 -5.98 -10.89
N GLN A 246 11.76 -7.19 -10.71
CA GLN A 246 11.04 -7.57 -9.49
C GLN A 246 12.02 -7.71 -8.31
N ASN A 247 11.63 -7.24 -7.12
CA ASN A 247 12.50 -7.19 -5.95
C ASN A 247 13.24 -8.49 -5.63
N PRO A 248 12.60 -9.68 -5.63
CA PRO A 248 13.30 -10.95 -5.36
C PRO A 248 14.37 -11.31 -6.41
N SER A 249 14.36 -10.68 -7.58
CA SER A 249 15.37 -10.87 -8.63
C SER A 249 16.47 -9.82 -8.55
N ILE A 250 16.11 -8.52 -8.58
CA ILE A 250 17.10 -7.44 -8.65
C ILE A 250 17.86 -7.23 -7.34
N MET A 251 17.19 -7.26 -6.17
CA MET A 251 17.85 -6.91 -4.92
C MET A 251 19.00 -7.86 -4.57
N PRO A 252 18.81 -9.20 -4.57
CA PRO A 252 19.93 -10.10 -4.35
C PRO A 252 20.96 -10.08 -5.49
N PHE A 253 20.56 -9.75 -6.73
CA PHE A 253 21.52 -9.54 -7.80
C PHE A 253 22.48 -8.39 -7.49
N LEU A 254 21.96 -7.23 -7.07
CA LEU A 254 22.77 -6.07 -6.68
C LEU A 254 23.63 -6.33 -5.45
N GLN A 255 23.19 -7.23 -4.56
CA GLN A 255 23.87 -7.56 -3.32
C GLN A 255 25.04 -8.55 -3.53
N TYR A 256 24.90 -9.49 -4.48
CA TYR A 256 25.83 -10.62 -4.59
C TYR A 256 26.58 -10.72 -5.90
N ALA A 257 26.07 -10.16 -7.03
CA ALA A 257 26.73 -10.30 -8.32
C ALA A 257 28.12 -9.64 -8.30
N LYS A 258 29.18 -10.42 -8.51
CA LYS A 258 30.53 -9.90 -8.58
C LYS A 258 30.78 -9.04 -9.82
N ASN A 259 30.06 -9.31 -10.92
CA ASN A 259 30.17 -8.57 -12.16
C ASN A 259 29.56 -7.16 -12.03
N ARG A 260 30.42 -6.17 -11.86
CA ARG A 260 30.03 -4.76 -11.65
C ARG A 260 29.24 -4.18 -12.82
N GLU A 261 29.58 -4.54 -14.07
CA GLU A 261 28.88 -4.02 -15.26
C GLU A 261 27.45 -4.55 -15.35
N LEU A 262 27.22 -5.80 -14.97
CA LEU A 262 25.85 -6.34 -14.90
C LEU A 262 25.05 -5.73 -13.74
N ARG A 263 25.69 -5.44 -12.59
CA ARG A 263 25.03 -4.67 -11.51
C ARG A 263 24.61 -3.29 -12.02
N LYS A 264 25.51 -2.58 -12.71
CA LYS A 264 25.23 -1.28 -13.32
C LYS A 264 24.04 -1.37 -14.29
N GLN A 265 24.09 -2.33 -15.22
CA GLN A 265 23.07 -2.50 -16.25
C GLN A 265 21.66 -2.72 -15.68
N ILE A 266 21.51 -3.64 -14.71
CA ILE A 266 20.19 -3.92 -14.13
C ILE A 266 19.73 -2.77 -13.20
N TRP A 267 20.68 -2.10 -12.52
CA TRP A 267 20.39 -0.94 -11.70
C TRP A 267 19.92 0.24 -12.54
N GLU A 268 20.58 0.55 -13.63
CA GLU A 268 20.18 1.62 -14.55
C GLU A 268 18.79 1.35 -15.12
N ALA A 269 18.51 0.12 -15.54
CA ALA A 269 17.18 -0.26 -16.00
C ALA A 269 16.12 -0.06 -14.92
N TYR A 270 16.40 -0.40 -13.67
CA TYR A 270 15.48 -0.17 -12.55
C TYR A 270 15.23 1.32 -12.32
N GLN A 271 16.27 2.15 -12.40
CA GLN A 271 16.20 3.59 -12.16
C GLN A 271 15.54 4.37 -13.30
N MET A 272 15.52 3.79 -14.50
CA MET A 272 14.97 4.44 -15.69
C MET A 272 13.51 4.06 -15.97
N ARG A 273 12.86 3.26 -15.12
CA ARG A 273 11.44 2.92 -15.31
C ARG A 273 10.57 4.16 -15.44
N GLY A 274 9.75 4.21 -16.48
CA GLY A 274 8.92 5.36 -16.81
C GLY A 274 9.67 6.62 -17.23
N ASN A 275 10.94 6.49 -17.70
CA ASN A 275 11.82 7.60 -18.08
C ASN A 275 12.59 7.32 -19.41
N HIS A 276 11.93 6.67 -20.37
CA HIS A 276 12.57 6.24 -21.63
C HIS A 276 12.10 7.01 -22.86
N ASP A 277 11.33 8.09 -22.72
CA ASP A 277 10.71 8.84 -23.83
C ASP A 277 9.89 7.93 -24.78
N ASN A 278 9.32 6.86 -24.25
CA ASN A 278 8.46 5.90 -24.93
C ASN A 278 6.98 6.05 -24.52
N ILE A 279 6.13 5.12 -24.97
CA ILE A 279 4.69 5.13 -24.66
C ILE A 279 4.39 5.01 -23.17
N ASN A 280 5.30 4.44 -22.38
CA ASN A 280 5.19 4.24 -20.94
C ASN A 280 5.92 5.35 -20.12
N ASP A 281 6.32 6.44 -20.75
CA ASP A 281 6.98 7.54 -20.06
C ASP A 281 6.04 8.28 -19.10
N ASN A 282 6.49 8.51 -17.88
CA ASN A 282 5.69 9.14 -16.84
C ASN A 282 5.99 10.63 -16.60
N LYS A 283 7.00 11.22 -17.23
CA LYS A 283 7.44 12.60 -16.97
C LYS A 283 6.32 13.63 -17.20
N GLU A 284 5.66 13.57 -18.37
CA GLU A 284 4.56 14.49 -18.68
C GLU A 284 3.36 14.27 -17.74
N ILE A 285 3.08 13.02 -17.39
CA ILE A 285 2.01 12.62 -16.44
C ILE A 285 2.29 13.25 -15.07
N ILE A 286 3.51 13.18 -14.57
CA ILE A 286 3.91 13.77 -13.28
C ILE A 286 3.69 15.28 -13.28
N GLN A 287 4.17 15.97 -14.30
CA GLN A 287 4.03 17.43 -14.41
C GLN A 287 2.55 17.84 -14.37
N LYS A 288 1.69 17.15 -15.12
CA LYS A 288 0.25 17.40 -15.13
C LYS A 288 -0.38 17.10 -13.77
N ILE A 289 -0.08 15.95 -13.14
CA ILE A 289 -0.63 15.59 -11.82
C ILE A 289 -0.28 16.65 -10.77
N VAL A 290 0.99 17.07 -10.68
CA VAL A 290 1.44 18.06 -9.68
C VAL A 290 0.72 19.38 -9.88
N ASN A 291 0.63 19.86 -11.14
CA ASN A 291 0.01 21.15 -11.46
C ASN A 291 -1.51 21.11 -11.24
N LEU A 292 -2.19 20.04 -11.62
CA LEU A 292 -3.62 19.85 -11.35
C LEU A 292 -3.93 19.78 -9.84
N ARG A 293 -3.09 19.10 -9.06
CA ARG A 293 -3.19 19.06 -7.59
C ARG A 293 -3.05 20.45 -6.97
N LEU A 294 -2.10 21.24 -7.47
CA LEU A 294 -1.95 22.65 -7.05
C LEU A 294 -3.17 23.49 -7.41
N GLN A 295 -3.70 23.36 -8.64
CA GLN A 295 -4.90 24.07 -9.08
C GLN A 295 -6.11 23.67 -8.24
N LYS A 296 -6.31 22.39 -7.96
CA LYS A 296 -7.35 21.89 -7.04
C LYS A 296 -7.24 22.52 -5.66
N ALA A 297 -6.04 22.51 -5.06
CA ALA A 297 -5.81 23.09 -3.74
C ALA A 297 -6.15 24.60 -3.72
N LYS A 298 -5.72 25.33 -4.74
CA LYS A 298 -6.03 26.79 -4.86
C LYS A 298 -7.52 27.06 -5.01
N LEU A 299 -8.26 26.26 -5.78
CA LEU A 299 -9.73 26.38 -5.88
C LEU A 299 -10.40 26.21 -4.52
N LEU A 300 -9.85 25.35 -3.65
CA LEU A 300 -10.34 25.10 -2.30
C LEU A 300 -9.81 26.10 -1.26
N GLY A 301 -8.99 27.08 -1.66
CA GLY A 301 -8.46 28.13 -0.77
C GLY A 301 -7.14 27.77 -0.08
N TYR A 302 -6.49 26.69 -0.44
CA TYR A 302 -5.20 26.28 0.13
C TYR A 302 -4.02 26.81 -0.71
N ALA A 303 -2.92 27.14 -0.04
CA ALA A 303 -1.72 27.65 -0.71
C ALA A 303 -1.03 26.58 -1.58
N SER A 304 -1.10 25.31 -1.18
CA SER A 304 -0.45 24.18 -1.85
C SER A 304 -1.25 22.89 -1.65
N HIS A 305 -0.94 21.86 -2.45
CA HIS A 305 -1.53 20.54 -2.27
C HIS A 305 -1.17 19.91 -0.91
N ALA A 306 0.07 20.11 -0.45
CA ALA A 306 0.49 19.63 0.87
C ALA A 306 -0.31 20.29 2.00
N ALA A 307 -0.58 21.61 1.93
CA ALA A 307 -1.41 22.27 2.93
C ALA A 307 -2.84 21.69 2.96
N TYR A 308 -3.40 21.38 1.78
CA TYR A 308 -4.71 20.70 1.68
C TYR A 308 -4.70 19.31 2.29
N VAL A 309 -3.72 18.47 1.97
CA VAL A 309 -3.65 17.07 2.46
C VAL A 309 -3.40 17.03 3.95
N LEU A 310 -2.41 17.79 4.43
CA LEU A 310 -1.90 17.71 5.81
C LEU A 310 -2.88 18.25 6.85
N GLU A 311 -3.88 19.05 6.48
CA GLU A 311 -4.92 19.51 7.39
C GLU A 311 -5.59 18.33 8.15
N GLU A 312 -5.78 17.20 7.47
CA GLU A 312 -6.41 15.99 8.05
C GLU A 312 -5.39 14.99 8.62
N SER A 313 -4.09 15.30 8.57
CA SER A 313 -3.02 14.46 9.12
C SER A 313 -2.69 14.84 10.56
N MET A 314 -1.93 14.00 11.30
CA MET A 314 -1.41 14.35 12.62
C MET A 314 -0.42 15.52 12.54
N ALA A 315 0.39 15.59 11.49
CA ALA A 315 1.38 16.63 11.26
C ALA A 315 0.76 18.02 11.04
N LYS A 316 -0.46 18.13 10.55
CA LYS A 316 -1.25 19.35 10.32
C LYS A 316 -0.70 20.30 9.27
N THR A 317 0.59 20.53 9.17
CA THR A 317 1.19 21.53 8.27
C THR A 317 2.45 21.00 7.57
N PRO A 318 2.80 21.54 6.38
CA PRO A 318 4.06 21.22 5.71
C PRO A 318 5.29 21.53 6.57
N GLU A 319 5.26 22.61 7.37
CA GLU A 319 6.36 23.03 8.22
C GLU A 319 6.69 21.97 9.29
N ASN A 320 5.66 21.36 9.88
CA ASN A 320 5.85 20.30 10.88
C ASN A 320 6.48 19.04 10.24
N VAL A 321 6.09 18.71 9.01
CA VAL A 321 6.69 17.60 8.26
C VAL A 321 8.17 17.90 7.97
N TYR A 322 8.48 19.08 7.40
CA TYR A 322 9.87 19.47 7.13
C TYR A 322 10.71 19.54 8.41
N ALA A 323 10.15 19.99 9.53
CA ALA A 323 10.84 20.04 10.81
C ALA A 323 11.31 18.64 11.27
N LEU A 324 10.43 17.62 11.17
CA LEU A 324 10.79 16.24 11.47
C LEU A 324 11.85 15.70 10.50
N LEU A 325 11.60 15.82 9.19
CA LEU A 325 12.50 15.27 8.17
C LEU A 325 13.90 15.89 8.27
N ASN A 326 14.00 17.22 8.42
CA ASN A 326 15.29 17.91 8.55
C ASN A 326 16.02 17.57 9.86
N LYS A 327 15.29 17.35 10.98
CA LYS A 327 15.88 16.89 12.23
C LYS A 327 16.60 15.55 12.10
N LEU A 328 16.04 14.65 11.29
CA LEU A 328 16.61 13.33 11.04
C LEU A 328 17.66 13.34 9.93
N TRP A 329 17.57 14.26 8.97
CA TRP A 329 18.44 14.32 7.80
C TRP A 329 19.91 14.50 8.16
N THR A 330 20.21 15.46 9.05
CA THR A 330 21.59 15.81 9.39
C THR A 330 22.39 14.63 9.98
N PRO A 331 21.92 13.94 11.03
CA PRO A 331 22.63 12.78 11.57
C PRO A 331 22.65 11.59 10.60
N ALA A 332 21.59 11.38 9.83
CA ALA A 332 21.52 10.30 8.83
C ALA A 332 22.56 10.51 7.71
N LEU A 333 22.66 11.73 7.18
CA LEU A 333 23.64 12.06 6.13
C LEU A 333 25.07 11.95 6.64
N ALA A 334 25.34 12.37 7.88
CA ALA A 334 26.67 12.22 8.47
C ALA A 334 27.07 10.73 8.61
N LYS A 335 26.13 9.88 9.04
CA LYS A 335 26.34 8.42 9.13
C LYS A 335 26.55 7.81 7.76
N ALA A 336 25.72 8.16 6.77
CA ALA A 336 25.84 7.66 5.38
C ALA A 336 27.20 8.01 4.74
N LYS A 337 27.75 9.20 5.00
CA LYS A 337 29.09 9.57 4.55
C LYS A 337 30.18 8.69 5.17
N GLY A 338 30.02 8.29 6.44
CA GLY A 338 30.91 7.32 7.09
C GLY A 338 30.81 5.93 6.44
N GLU A 339 29.61 5.49 6.13
CA GLU A 339 29.36 4.22 5.45
C GLU A 339 29.92 4.23 4.00
N GLU A 340 29.79 5.36 3.27
CA GLU A 340 30.43 5.55 1.96
C GLU A 340 31.96 5.44 2.05
N ALA A 341 32.56 6.04 3.08
CA ALA A 341 34.00 5.94 3.29
C ALA A 341 34.45 4.49 3.59
N ASP A 342 33.67 3.74 4.36
CA ASP A 342 33.91 2.30 4.59
C ASP A 342 33.88 1.52 3.27
N ILE A 343 32.91 1.77 2.41
CA ILE A 343 32.80 1.17 1.07
C ILE A 343 34.00 1.55 0.19
N ALA A 344 34.38 2.82 0.16
CA ALA A 344 35.54 3.28 -0.60
C ALA A 344 36.84 2.62 -0.15
N ASN A 345 37.00 2.38 1.16
CA ASN A 345 38.15 1.66 1.71
C ASN A 345 38.12 0.18 1.28
N GLU A 346 36.96 -0.45 1.21
CA GLU A 346 36.82 -1.83 0.78
C GLU A 346 37.15 -1.98 -0.73
N ILE A 347 36.67 -1.07 -1.57
CA ILE A 347 37.02 -1.00 -2.99
C ILE A 347 38.55 -0.93 -3.17
N LYS A 348 39.24 -0.06 -2.40
CA LYS A 348 40.70 0.03 -2.44
C LYS A 348 41.39 -1.25 -1.99
N ALA A 349 40.87 -1.90 -0.95
CA ALA A 349 41.42 -3.17 -0.45
C ALA A 349 41.34 -4.30 -1.48
N GLU A 350 40.34 -4.27 -2.36
CA GLU A 350 40.19 -5.16 -3.51
C GLU A 350 40.98 -4.70 -4.76
N GLY A 351 41.75 -3.61 -4.67
CA GLY A 351 42.53 -3.06 -5.78
C GLY A 351 41.73 -2.19 -6.75
N GLY A 352 40.49 -1.82 -6.43
CA GLY A 352 39.64 -0.90 -7.22
C GLY A 352 40.10 0.56 -7.11
N THR A 353 39.92 1.32 -8.19
CA THR A 353 40.31 2.74 -8.28
C THR A 353 39.17 3.67 -8.63
N PHE A 354 37.93 3.15 -8.60
CA PHE A 354 36.71 3.90 -8.93
C PHE A 354 36.03 4.48 -7.68
N ALA A 355 35.28 5.55 -7.85
CA ALA A 355 34.44 6.11 -6.82
C ALA A 355 33.21 5.23 -6.57
N VAL A 356 32.67 5.29 -5.35
CA VAL A 356 31.44 4.58 -4.99
C VAL A 356 30.29 5.05 -5.88
N ALA A 357 29.65 4.14 -6.58
CA ALA A 357 28.45 4.40 -7.35
C ALA A 357 27.21 3.75 -6.67
N PRO A 358 25.99 4.21 -6.94
CA PRO A 358 24.80 3.65 -6.29
C PRO A 358 24.63 2.13 -6.49
N TYR A 359 25.02 1.57 -7.62
CA TYR A 359 24.99 0.14 -7.91
C TYR A 359 26.12 -0.66 -7.24
N ASP A 360 27.05 0.00 -6.54
CA ASP A 360 28.11 -0.62 -5.75
C ASP A 360 27.72 -0.76 -4.28
N TRP A 361 26.80 0.10 -3.79
CA TRP A 361 26.48 0.21 -2.37
C TRP A 361 26.10 -1.14 -1.76
N ARG A 362 25.06 -1.80 -2.26
CA ARG A 362 24.55 -3.06 -1.71
C ARG A 362 25.57 -4.18 -1.76
N TYR A 363 26.39 -4.24 -2.80
CA TYR A 363 27.43 -5.24 -2.95
C TYR A 363 28.53 -5.10 -1.89
N TYR A 364 29.10 -3.92 -1.77
CA TYR A 364 30.17 -3.67 -0.81
C TYR A 364 29.68 -3.64 0.62
N THR A 365 28.48 -3.16 0.88
CA THR A 365 27.84 -3.25 2.20
C THR A 365 27.73 -4.70 2.66
N GLU A 366 27.37 -5.64 1.77
CA GLU A 366 27.31 -7.07 2.11
C GLU A 366 28.69 -7.66 2.44
N ILE A 367 29.72 -7.29 1.69
CA ILE A 367 31.09 -7.70 1.99
C ILE A 367 31.55 -7.18 3.36
N ILE A 368 31.28 -5.91 3.66
CA ILE A 368 31.62 -5.29 4.95
C ILE A 368 30.81 -5.96 6.07
N ARG A 369 29.53 -6.25 5.87
CA ARG A 369 28.68 -6.92 6.84
C ARG A 369 29.22 -8.30 7.21
N LYS A 370 29.60 -9.09 6.20
CA LYS A 370 30.26 -10.39 6.41
C LYS A 370 31.58 -10.28 7.17
N LYS A 371 32.42 -9.32 6.83
CA LYS A 371 33.71 -9.08 7.50
C LYS A 371 33.55 -8.60 8.95
N ARG A 372 32.63 -7.66 9.19
CA ARG A 372 32.46 -6.97 10.47
C ARG A 372 31.68 -7.78 11.50
N PHE A 373 30.65 -8.48 11.06
CA PHE A 373 29.71 -9.18 11.94
C PHE A 373 29.74 -10.70 11.76
N ALA A 374 30.50 -11.23 10.82
CA ALA A 374 30.47 -12.64 10.42
C ALA A 374 29.02 -13.12 10.14
N LEU A 375 28.22 -12.27 9.51
CA LEU A 375 26.82 -12.48 9.23
C LEU A 375 26.61 -12.61 7.72
N ASP A 376 26.00 -13.73 7.31
CA ASP A 376 25.62 -14.01 5.92
C ASP A 376 24.10 -14.22 5.85
N GLU A 377 23.45 -13.55 4.91
CA GLU A 377 22.01 -13.72 4.66
C GLU A 377 21.65 -15.16 4.31
N ASP A 378 22.55 -15.88 3.61
CA ASP A 378 22.35 -17.28 3.27
C ASP A 378 22.42 -18.23 4.49
N GLU A 379 23.02 -17.77 5.63
CA GLU A 379 22.95 -18.48 6.91
C GLU A 379 21.60 -18.24 7.61
N ILE A 380 20.92 -17.11 7.35
CA ILE A 380 19.65 -16.71 7.99
C ILE A 380 18.46 -17.35 7.27
N LYS A 381 18.39 -17.27 5.94
CA LYS A 381 17.26 -17.73 5.11
C LYS A 381 16.76 -19.16 5.44
N PRO A 382 17.62 -20.15 5.71
CA PRO A 382 17.16 -21.51 6.05
C PRO A 382 16.24 -21.58 7.28
N TYR A 383 16.29 -20.59 8.16
CA TYR A 383 15.45 -20.49 9.35
C TYR A 383 14.16 -19.70 9.12
N LEU A 384 14.05 -18.97 8.01
CA LEU A 384 12.94 -18.08 7.70
C LEU A 384 12.08 -18.63 6.54
N SER A 385 11.64 -19.89 6.65
CA SER A 385 10.66 -20.38 5.68
C SER A 385 9.33 -19.63 5.84
N LEU A 386 8.67 -19.30 4.73
CA LEU A 386 7.39 -18.58 4.74
C LEU A 386 6.36 -19.21 5.69
N PRO A 387 6.14 -20.54 5.72
CA PRO A 387 5.25 -21.14 6.72
C PRO A 387 5.67 -20.85 8.16
N ALA A 388 6.98 -20.91 8.48
CA ALA A 388 7.44 -20.65 9.84
C ALA A 388 7.27 -19.17 10.25
N VAL A 389 7.54 -18.23 9.36
CA VAL A 389 7.38 -16.80 9.60
C VAL A 389 5.90 -16.46 9.78
N ARG A 390 5.02 -17.01 8.94
CA ARG A 390 3.56 -16.83 9.05
C ARG A 390 3.02 -17.37 10.38
N GLU A 391 3.39 -18.59 10.76
CA GLU A 391 3.01 -19.18 12.05
C GLU A 391 3.58 -18.36 13.23
N GLY A 392 4.77 -17.77 13.05
CA GLY A 392 5.34 -16.84 14.02
C GLY A 392 4.47 -15.60 14.23
N ALA A 393 4.01 -14.97 13.16
CA ALA A 393 3.10 -13.83 13.23
C ALA A 393 1.76 -14.21 13.90
N PHE A 394 1.19 -15.37 13.54
CA PHE A 394 -0.02 -15.88 14.17
C PHE A 394 0.17 -16.16 15.68
N ALA A 395 1.30 -16.74 16.06
CA ALA A 395 1.63 -17.01 17.45
C ALA A 395 1.77 -15.70 18.28
N VAL A 396 2.35 -14.64 17.70
CA VAL A 396 2.41 -13.32 18.35
C VAL A 396 1.02 -12.76 18.56
N ALA A 397 0.15 -12.80 17.56
CA ALA A 397 -1.23 -12.33 17.70
C ALA A 397 -2.05 -13.17 18.72
N ASN A 398 -1.77 -14.47 18.77
CA ASN A 398 -2.38 -15.34 19.80
C ASN A 398 -1.94 -14.94 21.22
N LYS A 399 -0.63 -14.74 21.44
CA LYS A 399 -0.10 -14.33 22.75
C LYS A 399 -0.58 -12.96 23.18
N LEU A 400 -0.64 -11.99 22.25
CA LEU A 400 -1.09 -10.62 22.55
C LEU A 400 -2.60 -10.54 22.75
N TYR A 401 -3.39 -11.16 21.87
CA TYR A 401 -4.83 -10.91 21.75
C TYR A 401 -5.71 -12.16 21.90
N GLY A 402 -5.10 -13.35 21.94
CA GLY A 402 -5.84 -14.63 22.01
C GLY A 402 -6.41 -15.10 20.67
N LEU A 403 -5.99 -14.50 19.54
CA LEU A 403 -6.50 -14.84 18.21
C LEU A 403 -6.05 -16.23 17.76
N THR A 404 -6.92 -16.92 17.00
CA THR A 404 -6.59 -18.18 16.34
C THR A 404 -6.86 -18.08 14.83
N PHE A 405 -6.05 -18.76 14.01
CA PHE A 405 -6.11 -18.74 12.56
C PHE A 405 -6.31 -20.16 12.06
N VAL A 406 -7.42 -20.41 11.37
CA VAL A 406 -7.79 -21.73 10.86
C VAL A 406 -7.79 -21.70 9.34
N ALA A 407 -6.91 -22.48 8.71
CA ALA A 407 -6.82 -22.54 7.24
C ALA A 407 -8.13 -23.07 6.64
N LEU A 408 -8.59 -22.42 5.57
CA LEU A 408 -9.79 -22.77 4.83
C LEU A 408 -9.47 -23.14 3.38
N ASN A 409 -9.95 -24.29 2.91
CA ASN A 409 -9.73 -24.77 1.56
C ASN A 409 -11.00 -24.72 0.67
N ASN A 410 -12.16 -24.35 1.26
CA ASN A 410 -13.46 -24.35 0.60
C ASN A 410 -14.01 -22.94 0.34
N VAL A 411 -13.15 -21.92 0.41
CA VAL A 411 -13.49 -20.52 0.15
C VAL A 411 -12.91 -20.11 -1.20
N PRO A 412 -13.69 -19.47 -2.10
CA PRO A 412 -13.19 -19.02 -3.40
C PRO A 412 -12.01 -18.06 -3.29
N THR A 413 -11.01 -18.23 -4.16
CA THR A 413 -9.83 -17.36 -4.28
C THR A 413 -9.67 -16.87 -5.72
N TYR A 414 -9.06 -15.69 -5.89
CA TYR A 414 -8.80 -15.11 -7.20
C TYR A 414 -7.55 -15.66 -7.90
N HIS A 415 -6.69 -16.35 -7.16
CA HIS A 415 -5.50 -17.01 -7.68
C HIS A 415 -5.18 -18.25 -6.85
N LYS A 416 -4.64 -19.30 -7.48
CA LYS A 416 -4.33 -20.60 -6.85
C LYS A 416 -3.29 -20.54 -5.72
N GLU A 417 -2.46 -19.49 -5.69
CA GLU A 417 -1.42 -19.29 -4.67
C GLU A 417 -1.94 -18.51 -3.44
N VAL A 418 -3.20 -18.08 -3.45
CA VAL A 418 -3.81 -17.35 -2.32
C VAL A 418 -4.26 -18.33 -1.25
N GLU A 419 -3.80 -18.11 -0.02
CA GLU A 419 -4.23 -18.83 1.16
C GLU A 419 -5.34 -18.06 1.89
N VAL A 420 -6.28 -18.77 2.53
CA VAL A 420 -7.38 -18.14 3.29
C VAL A 420 -7.44 -18.71 4.69
N TYR A 421 -7.62 -17.84 5.67
CA TYR A 421 -7.74 -18.20 7.08
C TYR A 421 -9.00 -17.61 7.70
N GLU A 422 -9.76 -18.43 8.45
CA GLU A 422 -10.72 -17.92 9.41
C GLU A 422 -9.97 -17.43 10.64
N VAL A 423 -10.24 -16.19 11.04
CA VAL A 423 -9.70 -15.61 12.26
C VAL A 423 -10.78 -15.62 13.33
N LYS A 424 -10.45 -16.19 14.49
CA LYS A 424 -11.34 -16.28 15.65
C LYS A 424 -10.77 -15.48 16.82
N ASP A 425 -11.65 -14.85 17.58
CA ASP A 425 -11.27 -14.16 18.81
C ASP A 425 -11.01 -15.17 19.93
N LYS A 426 -10.52 -14.69 21.08
CA LYS A 426 -10.19 -15.49 22.28
C LYS A 426 -11.31 -16.37 22.84
N ASP A 427 -12.56 -15.99 22.57
CA ASP A 427 -13.75 -16.77 22.97
C ASP A 427 -14.18 -17.80 21.90
N GLY A 428 -13.42 -17.92 20.80
CA GLY A 428 -13.71 -18.81 19.68
C GLY A 428 -14.71 -18.26 18.66
N SER A 429 -15.25 -17.05 18.86
CA SER A 429 -16.17 -16.41 17.93
C SER A 429 -15.48 -16.03 16.63
N HIS A 430 -16.22 -16.06 15.52
CA HIS A 430 -15.75 -15.62 14.21
C HIS A 430 -15.48 -14.11 14.20
N LEU A 431 -14.23 -13.73 13.96
CA LEU A 431 -13.79 -12.32 13.89
C LEU A 431 -13.78 -11.77 12.46
N GLY A 432 -13.27 -12.55 11.51
CA GLY A 432 -13.18 -12.18 10.12
C GLY A 432 -12.38 -13.21 9.30
N LEU A 433 -12.08 -12.87 8.06
CA LEU A 433 -11.23 -13.68 7.16
C LEU A 433 -9.96 -12.94 6.80
N LEU A 434 -8.86 -13.69 6.67
CA LEU A 434 -7.59 -13.22 6.15
C LEU A 434 -7.25 -13.98 4.86
N TYR A 435 -7.18 -13.27 3.74
CA TYR A 435 -6.59 -13.72 2.48
C TYR A 435 -5.10 -13.34 2.48
N ALA A 436 -4.23 -14.24 2.05
CA ALA A 436 -2.79 -14.02 2.01
C ALA A 436 -2.23 -14.41 0.64
N ASP A 437 -1.70 -13.43 -0.08
CA ASP A 437 -1.14 -13.56 -1.43
C ASP A 437 0.33 -13.18 -1.44
N PHE A 438 1.21 -14.17 -1.31
CA PHE A 438 2.61 -13.93 -0.96
C PHE A 438 3.56 -13.71 -2.14
N PHE A 439 3.26 -14.23 -3.35
CA PHE A 439 4.26 -14.35 -4.42
C PHE A 439 4.09 -13.37 -5.56
N PRO A 440 5.21 -12.90 -6.19
CA PRO A 440 5.16 -12.04 -7.35
C PRO A 440 4.66 -12.77 -8.59
N ARG A 441 4.04 -12.03 -9.51
CA ARG A 441 3.66 -12.44 -10.86
C ARG A 441 3.52 -11.22 -11.77
N GLU A 442 3.55 -11.40 -13.07
CA GLU A 442 3.44 -10.30 -14.06
C GLU A 442 2.12 -9.52 -13.94
N SER A 443 1.05 -10.20 -13.52
CA SER A 443 -0.27 -9.61 -13.28
C SER A 443 -0.41 -8.89 -11.93
N LYS A 444 0.64 -8.78 -11.13
CA LYS A 444 0.63 -8.17 -9.80
C LYS A 444 1.60 -6.99 -9.75
N ARG A 445 1.15 -5.86 -9.21
CA ARG A 445 2.03 -4.72 -8.96
C ARG A 445 3.08 -5.06 -7.88
N GLY A 446 4.22 -4.38 -7.92
CA GLY A 446 5.29 -4.53 -6.92
C GLY A 446 4.94 -3.88 -5.57
N GLY A 447 5.73 -4.21 -4.55
CA GLY A 447 5.53 -3.79 -3.16
C GLY A 447 4.68 -4.77 -2.37
N ALA A 448 4.28 -4.38 -1.17
CA ALA A 448 3.34 -5.12 -0.34
C ALA A 448 2.24 -4.15 0.13
N TRP A 449 1.06 -4.68 0.45
CA TRP A 449 -0.06 -3.87 0.93
C TRP A 449 -1.15 -4.74 1.56
N MET A 450 -1.90 -4.14 2.48
CA MET A 450 -3.18 -4.66 2.97
C MET A 450 -4.33 -3.99 2.21
N THR A 451 -5.39 -4.73 1.99
CA THR A 451 -6.65 -4.25 1.46
C THR A 451 -7.83 -5.02 2.06
N SER A 452 -9.06 -4.60 1.80
CA SER A 452 -10.27 -5.29 2.23
C SER A 452 -11.19 -5.61 1.05
N TYR A 453 -11.88 -6.73 1.11
CA TYR A 453 -13.06 -7.02 0.29
C TYR A 453 -14.36 -6.64 1.00
N ARG A 454 -14.31 -6.56 2.34
CA ARG A 454 -15.37 -6.09 3.20
C ARG A 454 -14.78 -5.54 4.47
N ASP A 455 -15.12 -4.29 4.79
CA ASP A 455 -14.73 -3.66 6.04
C ASP A 455 -15.65 -4.08 7.18
N GLN A 456 -15.14 -4.03 8.41
CA GLN A 456 -15.95 -4.23 9.59
C GLN A 456 -16.95 -3.08 9.75
N SER A 457 -18.15 -3.39 10.21
CA SER A 457 -19.18 -2.42 10.60
C SER A 457 -20.22 -3.08 11.52
N THR A 458 -21.22 -2.32 11.94
CA THR A 458 -22.38 -2.84 12.65
C THR A 458 -23.64 -2.56 11.85
N LYS A 459 -24.37 -3.58 11.45
CA LYS A 459 -25.65 -3.47 10.74
C LYS A 459 -26.75 -4.16 11.56
N ASP A 460 -27.85 -3.45 11.80
CA ASP A 460 -28.99 -3.96 12.59
C ASP A 460 -28.56 -4.54 13.94
N GLY A 461 -27.64 -3.87 14.63
CA GLY A 461 -27.07 -4.27 15.91
C GLY A 461 -26.15 -5.51 15.87
N LYS A 462 -25.84 -6.03 14.68
CA LYS A 462 -24.95 -7.18 14.47
C LYS A 462 -23.64 -6.76 13.83
N ARG A 463 -22.54 -7.34 14.32
CA ARG A 463 -21.23 -7.16 13.72
C ARG A 463 -21.19 -7.73 12.30
N VAL A 464 -20.76 -6.95 11.33
CA VAL A 464 -20.37 -7.39 9.99
C VAL A 464 -18.89 -7.73 10.05
N ALA A 465 -18.57 -9.01 9.87
CA ALA A 465 -17.19 -9.48 9.92
C ALA A 465 -16.39 -9.02 8.70
N PRO A 466 -15.15 -8.49 8.88
CA PRO A 466 -14.32 -8.04 7.78
C PRO A 466 -13.74 -9.20 6.96
N VAL A 467 -13.41 -8.91 5.69
CA VAL A 467 -12.64 -9.80 4.80
C VAL A 467 -11.42 -9.03 4.35
N ILE A 468 -10.30 -9.34 4.96
CA ILE A 468 -9.03 -8.64 4.80
C ILE A 468 -8.12 -9.43 3.87
N SER A 469 -7.30 -8.75 3.09
CA SER A 469 -6.27 -9.35 2.25
C SER A 469 -4.92 -8.67 2.45
N ILE A 470 -3.88 -9.46 2.66
CA ILE A 470 -2.49 -9.01 2.57
C ILE A 470 -1.88 -9.53 1.28
N VAL A 471 -1.18 -8.67 0.57
CA VAL A 471 -0.57 -8.97 -0.72
C VAL A 471 0.91 -8.61 -0.67
N CYS A 472 1.77 -9.58 -0.97
CA CYS A 472 3.23 -9.45 -0.92
C CYS A 472 3.86 -9.85 -2.27
N ASN A 473 5.18 -9.69 -2.37
CA ASN A 473 5.98 -10.09 -3.52
C ASN A 473 7.27 -10.78 -3.03
N PHE A 474 7.11 -11.84 -2.25
CA PHE A 474 8.23 -12.57 -1.63
C PHE A 474 8.91 -13.55 -2.58
N THR A 475 10.14 -13.92 -2.24
CA THR A 475 10.90 -14.97 -2.92
C THR A 475 10.09 -16.25 -3.02
N LYS A 476 9.91 -16.76 -4.25
CA LYS A 476 9.17 -18.01 -4.52
C LYS A 476 9.90 -19.24 -4.01
N PRO A 477 9.18 -20.36 -3.78
CA PRO A 477 9.79 -21.68 -3.60
C PRO A 477 10.69 -22.03 -4.79
N VAL A 478 11.84 -22.66 -4.53
CA VAL A 478 12.75 -23.13 -5.56
C VAL A 478 12.88 -24.65 -5.47
N GLY A 479 12.58 -25.36 -6.54
CA GLY A 479 12.57 -26.82 -6.59
C GLY A 479 11.57 -27.41 -5.58
N LYS A 480 12.08 -28.24 -4.65
CA LYS A 480 11.28 -28.89 -3.59
C LYS A 480 11.34 -28.18 -2.23
N ASN A 481 12.09 -27.08 -2.13
CA ASN A 481 12.21 -26.35 -0.88
C ASN A 481 11.03 -25.37 -0.72
N PRO A 482 10.59 -25.06 0.51
CA PRO A 482 9.63 -23.98 0.73
C PRO A 482 10.24 -22.63 0.33
N ALA A 483 9.42 -21.59 0.20
CA ALA A 483 9.92 -20.23 0.09
C ALA A 483 10.76 -19.88 1.32
N LEU A 484 12.02 -19.53 1.10
CA LEU A 484 12.97 -19.09 2.13
C LEU A 484 13.11 -17.58 2.02
N LEU A 485 12.58 -16.88 3.01
CA LEU A 485 12.51 -15.42 3.02
C LEU A 485 13.85 -14.80 3.45
N THR A 486 14.12 -13.61 2.94
CA THR A 486 15.10 -12.72 3.57
C THR A 486 14.54 -12.23 4.90
N PHE A 487 15.40 -11.67 5.76
CA PHE A 487 14.92 -11.06 7.00
C PHE A 487 14.01 -9.84 6.74
N ASP A 488 14.29 -9.08 5.69
CA ASP A 488 13.44 -7.97 5.23
C ASP A 488 12.04 -8.45 4.78
N GLU A 489 11.97 -9.54 4.00
CA GLU A 489 10.68 -10.15 3.62
C GLU A 489 9.90 -10.69 4.83
N ALA A 490 10.59 -11.28 5.81
CA ALA A 490 9.97 -11.74 7.05
C ALA A 490 9.40 -10.54 7.85
N THR A 491 10.15 -9.47 7.97
CA THR A 491 9.70 -8.23 8.62
C THR A 491 8.51 -7.60 7.88
N THR A 492 8.54 -7.59 6.53
CA THR A 492 7.42 -7.13 5.70
C THR A 492 6.16 -7.96 5.93
N LEU A 493 6.27 -9.28 6.14
CA LEU A 493 5.10 -10.11 6.48
C LEU A 493 4.46 -9.65 7.79
N PHE A 494 5.25 -9.38 8.82
CA PHE A 494 4.75 -8.85 10.09
C PHE A 494 4.14 -7.47 9.93
N HIS A 495 4.70 -6.61 9.07
CA HIS A 495 4.16 -5.30 8.73
C HIS A 495 2.74 -5.43 8.15
N GLU A 496 2.57 -6.18 7.05
CA GLU A 496 1.27 -6.36 6.42
C GLU A 496 0.27 -7.04 7.36
N PHE A 497 0.76 -7.95 8.19
CA PHE A 497 -0.04 -8.59 9.23
C PHE A 497 -0.50 -7.59 10.30
N GLY A 498 0.29 -6.58 10.64
CA GLY A 498 -0.12 -5.50 11.54
C GLY A 498 -1.28 -4.66 10.97
N HIS A 499 -1.25 -4.34 9.68
CA HIS A 499 -2.40 -3.75 8.98
C HIS A 499 -3.61 -4.69 8.97
N ALA A 500 -3.39 -5.99 8.75
CA ALA A 500 -4.47 -6.97 8.80
C ALA A 500 -5.13 -7.03 10.18
N LEU A 501 -4.34 -6.99 11.26
CA LEU A 501 -4.87 -6.92 12.63
C LEU A 501 -5.69 -5.65 12.87
N HIS A 502 -5.27 -4.50 12.31
CA HIS A 502 -6.04 -3.26 12.40
C HIS A 502 -7.42 -3.38 11.72
N GLY A 503 -7.48 -4.03 10.54
CA GLY A 503 -8.74 -4.31 9.86
C GLY A 503 -9.61 -5.36 10.56
N LEU A 504 -9.02 -6.48 11.00
CA LEU A 504 -9.71 -7.61 11.63
C LEU A 504 -10.29 -7.26 13.01
N LEU A 505 -9.50 -6.54 13.83
CA LEU A 505 -9.89 -6.17 15.19
C LEU A 505 -10.78 -4.94 15.26
N SER A 506 -10.97 -4.21 14.16
CA SER A 506 -11.87 -3.06 14.12
C SER A 506 -13.23 -3.38 14.73
N ASN A 507 -13.75 -2.46 15.56
CA ASN A 507 -15.01 -2.63 16.27
C ASN A 507 -15.77 -1.30 16.30
N VAL A 508 -16.22 -0.89 15.12
CA VAL A 508 -16.88 0.39 14.90
C VAL A 508 -18.32 0.20 14.39
N ARG A 509 -19.12 1.24 14.52
CA ARG A 509 -20.50 1.23 14.02
C ARG A 509 -20.53 1.43 12.50
N TYR A 510 -19.77 2.37 12.01
CA TYR A 510 -19.81 2.84 10.63
C TYR A 510 -18.63 2.33 9.83
N ARG A 511 -18.90 1.80 8.63
CA ARG A 511 -17.92 1.23 7.72
C ARG A 511 -16.82 2.23 7.37
N SER A 512 -17.18 3.49 7.12
CA SER A 512 -16.25 4.56 6.74
C SER A 512 -15.17 4.87 7.79
N MET A 513 -15.32 4.35 9.01
CA MET A 513 -14.36 4.53 10.11
C MET A 513 -13.58 3.26 10.44
N ALA A 514 -13.76 2.16 9.68
CA ALA A 514 -13.21 0.86 10.05
C ALA A 514 -11.70 0.77 9.82
N GLY A 515 -11.00 0.10 10.74
CA GLY A 515 -9.62 -0.34 10.59
C GLY A 515 -8.68 0.77 10.11
N THR A 516 -8.13 0.60 8.92
CA THR A 516 -7.14 1.52 8.31
C THR A 516 -7.73 2.84 7.79
N SER A 517 -9.03 3.12 8.02
CA SER A 517 -9.66 4.42 7.73
C SER A 517 -9.28 5.48 8.77
N VAL A 518 -8.01 5.78 8.86
CA VAL A 518 -7.36 6.73 9.80
C VAL A 518 -6.46 7.70 9.02
N PRO A 519 -6.00 8.81 9.64
CA PRO A 519 -5.02 9.68 9.03
C PRO A 519 -3.77 8.93 8.54
N ARG A 520 -3.23 9.36 7.39
CA ARG A 520 -2.14 8.67 6.71
C ARG A 520 -0.90 8.48 7.58
N ASP A 521 -0.56 9.46 8.39
CA ASP A 521 0.60 9.44 9.29
C ASP A 521 0.35 8.71 10.64
N PHE A 522 -0.82 8.05 10.75
CA PHE A 522 -1.13 7.13 11.84
C PHE A 522 -1.32 5.69 11.35
N VAL A 523 -1.66 5.50 10.08
CA VAL A 523 -2.04 4.19 9.52
C VAL A 523 -0.92 3.15 9.63
N GLU A 524 0.35 3.61 9.61
CA GLU A 524 1.52 2.72 9.70
C GLU A 524 1.89 2.33 11.15
N LEU A 525 1.27 2.90 12.18
CA LEU A 525 1.57 2.52 13.56
C LEU A 525 1.29 1.03 13.84
N PRO A 526 0.12 0.45 13.49
CA PRO A 526 -0.13 -0.97 13.74
C PRO A 526 0.77 -1.91 12.95
N SER A 527 1.17 -1.53 11.74
CA SER A 527 2.05 -2.33 10.90
C SER A 527 3.50 -2.30 11.39
N GLN A 528 4.06 -1.11 11.60
CA GLN A 528 5.45 -0.94 12.01
C GLN A 528 5.71 -1.43 13.45
N VAL A 529 4.73 -1.34 14.35
CA VAL A 529 4.91 -1.89 15.69
C VAL A 529 5.08 -3.41 15.65
N MET A 530 4.40 -4.11 14.73
CA MET A 530 4.52 -5.56 14.58
C MET A 530 5.90 -6.01 14.05
N GLU A 531 6.58 -5.18 13.25
CA GLU A 531 7.95 -5.43 12.79
C GLU A 531 8.93 -5.63 13.95
N ASN A 532 8.70 -4.92 15.07
CA ASN A 532 9.57 -5.04 16.23
C ASN A 532 9.49 -6.43 16.89
N TRP A 533 8.31 -7.10 16.84
CA TRP A 533 8.20 -8.50 17.29
C TRP A 533 8.93 -9.47 16.35
N ALA A 534 8.92 -9.22 15.04
CA ALA A 534 9.65 -10.07 14.10
C ALA A 534 11.15 -10.09 14.41
N ALA A 535 11.71 -8.94 14.81
CA ALA A 535 13.13 -8.76 15.08
C ALA A 535 13.55 -9.08 16.53
N ASP A 536 12.60 -9.19 17.46
CA ASP A 536 12.94 -9.43 18.87
C ASP A 536 13.54 -10.83 19.07
N PRO A 537 14.69 -10.96 19.75
CA PRO A 537 15.38 -12.23 19.93
C PRO A 537 14.53 -13.33 20.57
N GLU A 538 13.69 -13.00 21.55
CA GLU A 538 12.83 -13.97 22.22
C GLU A 538 11.75 -14.51 21.28
N VAL A 539 11.22 -13.64 20.41
CA VAL A 539 10.21 -13.98 19.41
C VAL A 539 10.84 -14.76 18.27
N LEU A 540 11.98 -14.29 17.76
CA LEU A 540 12.72 -14.92 16.67
C LEU A 540 13.02 -16.38 16.97
N LYS A 541 13.46 -16.73 18.19
CA LYS A 541 13.67 -18.11 18.64
C LYS A 541 12.43 -19.01 18.54
N THR A 542 11.24 -18.44 18.62
CA THR A 542 10.01 -19.23 18.58
C THR A 542 9.64 -19.70 17.19
N TYR A 543 9.91 -18.90 16.15
CA TYR A 543 9.47 -19.17 14.79
C TYR A 543 10.62 -19.45 13.82
N ALA A 544 11.81 -18.86 14.01
CA ALA A 544 12.95 -19.05 13.13
C ALA A 544 13.55 -20.44 13.32
N LYS A 545 13.02 -21.41 12.58
CA LYS A 545 13.42 -22.83 12.65
C LYS A 545 13.91 -23.30 11.29
N HIS A 546 15.06 -23.97 11.29
CA HIS A 546 15.66 -24.49 10.06
C HIS A 546 14.68 -25.39 9.30
N PHE A 547 14.43 -25.10 8.03
CA PHE A 547 13.34 -25.75 7.26
C PHE A 547 13.48 -27.27 7.12
N LYS A 548 14.71 -27.82 7.16
CA LYS A 548 14.98 -29.28 7.12
C LYS A 548 15.06 -29.88 8.51
N THR A 549 15.96 -29.37 9.38
CA THR A 549 16.26 -30.01 10.69
C THR A 549 15.24 -29.65 11.77
N LYS A 550 14.46 -28.57 11.58
CA LYS A 550 13.51 -28.00 12.56
C LYS A 550 14.17 -27.40 13.81
N GLU A 551 15.48 -27.36 13.86
CA GLU A 551 16.24 -26.73 14.94
C GLU A 551 15.99 -25.20 14.93
N ALA A 552 15.91 -24.62 16.11
CA ALA A 552 15.79 -23.17 16.25
C ALA A 552 17.08 -22.46 15.77
N MET A 553 16.94 -21.23 15.32
CA MET A 553 18.08 -20.38 14.96
C MET A 553 19.05 -20.30 16.15
N PRO A 554 20.35 -20.55 15.96
CA PRO A 554 21.32 -20.49 17.02
C PRO A 554 21.44 -19.10 17.68
N ASP A 555 21.60 -19.05 18.98
CA ASP A 555 21.77 -17.78 19.71
C ASP A 555 22.94 -16.95 19.18
N SER A 556 24.00 -17.60 18.73
CA SER A 556 25.15 -16.93 18.11
C SER A 556 24.77 -16.18 16.83
N LEU A 557 23.86 -16.74 16.02
CA LEU A 557 23.38 -16.08 14.81
C LEU A 557 22.44 -14.90 15.15
N ILE A 558 21.53 -15.08 16.11
CA ILE A 558 20.68 -13.99 16.62
C ILE A 558 21.50 -12.82 17.16
N GLN A 559 22.55 -13.11 17.96
CA GLN A 559 23.46 -12.06 18.48
C GLN A 559 24.22 -11.32 17.37
N LYS A 560 24.60 -12.01 16.28
CA LYS A 560 25.18 -11.34 15.09
C LYS A 560 24.18 -10.40 14.44
N MET A 561 22.91 -10.83 14.28
CA MET A 561 21.84 -10.01 13.73
C MET A 561 21.59 -8.76 14.59
N GLU A 562 21.52 -8.92 15.92
CA GLU A 562 21.37 -7.78 16.84
C GLU A 562 22.53 -6.77 16.73
N LYS A 563 23.76 -7.24 16.69
CA LYS A 563 24.94 -6.38 16.52
C LYS A 563 24.96 -5.64 15.18
N ALA A 564 24.41 -6.25 14.15
CA ALA A 564 24.28 -5.65 12.83
C ALA A 564 23.04 -4.72 12.70
N GLY A 565 22.16 -4.65 13.69
CA GLY A 565 20.86 -3.97 13.61
C GLY A 565 20.93 -2.46 13.30
N THR A 566 22.03 -1.78 13.64
CA THR A 566 22.26 -0.36 13.29
C THR A 566 23.23 -0.16 12.13
N PHE A 567 23.68 -1.25 11.50
CA PHE A 567 24.55 -1.20 10.33
C PHE A 567 23.78 -0.74 9.10
N ASP A 568 24.40 0.08 8.26
CA ASP A 568 23.83 0.66 7.03
C ASP A 568 22.57 1.53 7.26
N GLN A 569 22.30 1.97 8.48
CA GLN A 569 21.15 2.82 8.81
C GLN A 569 21.32 4.26 8.32
N GLY A 570 22.53 4.72 8.05
CA GLY A 570 22.78 5.98 7.36
C GLY A 570 22.21 5.97 5.95
N PHE A 571 22.58 4.95 5.16
CA PHE A 571 22.05 4.72 3.82
C PHE A 571 20.51 4.57 3.83
N ALA A 572 20.00 3.64 4.62
CA ALA A 572 18.56 3.34 4.64
C ALA A 572 17.73 4.59 5.00
N THR A 573 18.23 5.43 5.94
CA THR A 573 17.53 6.65 6.35
C THR A 573 17.63 7.74 5.28
N VAL A 574 18.81 7.96 4.68
CA VAL A 574 19.01 8.97 3.63
C VAL A 574 18.21 8.61 2.36
N GLU A 575 18.24 7.33 1.92
CA GLU A 575 17.46 6.83 0.79
C GLU A 575 15.96 7.10 0.97
N TYR A 576 15.43 6.83 2.17
CA TYR A 576 14.04 7.06 2.51
C TYR A 576 13.69 8.55 2.63
N LEU A 577 14.46 9.32 3.44
CA LEU A 577 14.18 10.73 3.69
C LEU A 577 14.28 11.57 2.42
N SER A 578 15.20 11.24 1.50
CA SER A 578 15.29 11.94 0.22
C SER A 578 14.04 11.78 -0.63
N ALA A 579 13.41 10.61 -0.62
CA ALA A 579 12.12 10.40 -1.29
C ALA A 579 10.98 11.15 -0.58
N ALA A 580 10.95 11.18 0.77
CA ALA A 580 9.96 11.95 1.52
C ALA A 580 10.10 13.46 1.30
N LEU A 581 11.33 13.98 1.24
CA LEU A 581 11.59 15.40 0.92
C LEU A 581 11.21 15.72 -0.53
N LEU A 582 11.47 14.81 -1.47
CA LEU A 582 11.05 14.97 -2.87
C LEU A 582 9.53 15.03 -3.01
N ASP A 583 8.79 14.16 -2.31
CA ASP A 583 7.32 14.21 -2.23
C ASP A 583 6.84 15.58 -1.72
N MET A 584 7.42 16.04 -0.63
CA MET A 584 7.06 17.34 -0.06
C MET A 584 7.42 18.49 -1.00
N ASP A 585 8.56 18.47 -1.66
CA ASP A 585 8.95 19.53 -2.62
C ASP A 585 8.01 19.57 -3.83
N TYR A 586 7.50 18.43 -4.32
CA TYR A 586 6.46 18.39 -5.35
C TYR A 586 5.12 18.99 -4.90
N HIS A 587 4.72 18.77 -3.66
CA HIS A 587 3.37 19.05 -3.20
C HIS A 587 3.23 20.28 -2.31
N ALA A 588 4.33 20.79 -1.72
CA ALA A 588 4.34 22.05 -0.97
C ALA A 588 4.60 23.27 -1.89
N THR A 589 4.89 23.05 -3.19
CA THR A 589 5.04 24.17 -4.13
C THR A 589 3.77 24.99 -4.24
N THR A 590 3.92 26.32 -4.35
CA THR A 590 2.84 27.28 -4.62
C THR A 590 2.79 27.74 -6.08
N LYS A 591 3.73 27.23 -6.91
CA LYS A 591 3.86 27.53 -8.33
C LYS A 591 3.83 26.23 -9.13
N GLU A 592 3.36 26.32 -10.36
CA GLU A 592 3.40 25.20 -11.30
C GLU A 592 4.85 24.78 -11.60
N ILE A 593 5.06 23.47 -11.70
CA ILE A 593 6.36 22.91 -12.11
C ILE A 593 6.46 22.86 -13.63
N SER A 594 7.69 22.94 -14.12
CA SER A 594 8.00 22.80 -15.56
C SER A 594 7.91 21.35 -16.03
N LYS A 595 8.02 21.13 -17.34
CA LYS A 595 8.08 19.78 -17.94
C LYS A 595 9.37 19.03 -17.63
N ASP A 596 10.41 19.70 -17.15
CA ASP A 596 11.69 19.10 -16.79
C ASP A 596 11.62 18.46 -15.40
N VAL A 597 10.96 17.31 -15.32
CA VAL A 597 10.80 16.51 -14.09
C VAL A 597 12.14 16.01 -13.57
N ASN A 598 13.04 15.59 -14.46
CA ASN A 598 14.38 15.16 -14.08
C ASN A 598 15.22 16.31 -13.50
N GLY A 599 15.12 17.52 -14.07
CA GLY A 599 15.76 18.72 -13.53
C GLY A 599 15.17 19.14 -12.18
N PHE A 600 13.86 19.00 -11.99
CA PHE A 600 13.22 19.25 -10.70
C PHE A 600 13.78 18.31 -9.62
N GLU A 601 13.78 16.98 -9.87
CA GLU A 601 14.35 15.99 -8.96
C GLU A 601 15.81 16.28 -8.63
N LYS A 602 16.64 16.51 -9.66
CA LYS A 602 18.05 16.86 -9.49
C LYS A 602 18.25 18.11 -8.61
N SER A 603 17.42 19.13 -8.80
CA SER A 603 17.47 20.36 -8.01
C SER A 603 17.06 20.13 -6.57
N ALA A 604 16.01 19.33 -6.33
CA ALA A 604 15.57 18.93 -4.99
C ALA A 604 16.65 18.16 -4.25
N MET A 605 17.28 17.18 -4.90
CA MET A 605 18.36 16.38 -4.31
C MET A 605 19.62 17.22 -4.02
N LYS A 606 19.98 18.13 -4.91
CA LYS A 606 21.07 19.08 -4.68
C LYS A 606 20.81 20.01 -3.50
N LYS A 607 19.58 20.48 -3.34
CA LYS A 607 19.15 21.35 -2.23
C LYS A 607 19.40 20.71 -0.85
N ILE A 608 19.12 19.42 -0.71
CA ILE A 608 19.33 18.67 0.53
C ILE A 608 20.76 18.15 0.70
N GLY A 609 21.61 18.29 -0.32
CA GLY A 609 23.03 17.89 -0.27
C GLY A 609 23.23 16.37 -0.19
N ILE A 610 22.36 15.58 -0.84
CA ILE A 610 22.54 14.12 -0.92
C ILE A 610 23.88 13.80 -1.60
N ILE A 611 24.54 12.71 -1.16
CA ILE A 611 25.78 12.24 -1.77
C ILE A 611 25.50 11.47 -3.07
N ASP A 612 26.43 11.49 -4.01
CA ASP A 612 26.26 10.90 -5.35
C ASP A 612 26.06 9.37 -5.32
N ALA A 613 26.57 8.72 -4.28
CA ALA A 613 26.45 7.28 -4.08
C ALA A 613 25.07 6.83 -3.58
N ILE A 614 24.18 7.75 -3.22
CA ILE A 614 22.81 7.46 -2.76
C ILE A 614 21.82 8.24 -3.62
N ILE A 615 20.78 7.56 -4.08
CA ILE A 615 19.66 8.17 -4.78
C ILE A 615 18.38 8.01 -3.94
N PRO A 616 17.33 8.79 -4.20
CA PRO A 616 16.05 8.58 -3.53
C PRO A 616 15.53 7.16 -3.72
N ARG A 617 14.95 6.59 -2.66
CA ARG A 617 14.32 5.25 -2.68
C ARG A 617 13.36 5.07 -3.87
N TYR A 618 12.66 6.12 -4.21
CA TYR A 618 11.85 6.23 -5.41
C TYR A 618 12.23 7.49 -6.17
N ARG A 619 12.66 7.34 -7.42
CA ARG A 619 12.76 8.46 -8.35
C ARG A 619 11.37 8.84 -8.86
N SER A 620 11.22 10.07 -9.31
CA SER A 620 9.94 10.63 -9.73
C SER A 620 9.14 9.72 -10.65
N THR A 621 9.76 9.15 -11.68
CA THR A 621 9.07 8.41 -12.75
C THR A 621 8.51 7.06 -12.36
N TYR A 622 8.93 6.50 -11.22
CA TYR A 622 8.38 5.27 -10.65
C TYR A 622 7.91 5.41 -9.19
N PHE A 623 7.69 6.63 -8.73
CA PHE A 623 7.20 6.88 -7.38
C PHE A 623 5.68 6.69 -7.28
N GLN A 624 5.26 5.44 -7.42
CA GLN A 624 3.86 5.05 -7.43
C GLN A 624 3.09 5.51 -6.19
N HIS A 625 3.71 5.46 -5.00
CA HIS A 625 3.09 5.88 -3.73
C HIS A 625 2.45 7.26 -3.84
N ILE A 626 3.16 8.25 -4.39
CA ILE A 626 2.70 9.64 -4.43
C ILE A 626 1.92 9.98 -5.70
N PHE A 627 2.12 9.27 -6.82
CA PHE A 627 1.45 9.59 -8.08
C PHE A 627 0.25 8.70 -8.40
N ALA A 628 0.19 7.47 -7.83
CA ALA A 628 -0.91 6.53 -8.05
C ALA A 628 -1.38 5.78 -6.79
N GLY A 629 -0.69 5.93 -5.64
CA GLY A 629 -0.93 5.15 -4.44
C GLY A 629 -1.60 5.89 -3.28
N GLY A 630 -1.98 7.17 -3.44
CA GLY A 630 -2.67 7.92 -2.37
C GLY A 630 -1.77 8.49 -1.27
N TYR A 631 -0.43 8.49 -1.43
CA TYR A 631 0.55 9.05 -0.49
C TYR A 631 1.09 10.42 -0.92
N SER A 632 0.40 11.18 -1.75
CA SER A 632 0.85 12.54 -2.13
C SER A 632 0.91 13.47 -0.92
N ALA A 633 2.02 14.16 -0.74
CA ALA A 633 2.36 14.91 0.49
C ALA A 633 2.22 14.04 1.75
N GLY A 634 2.44 12.73 1.62
CA GLY A 634 2.15 11.74 2.64
C GLY A 634 3.21 10.66 2.77
N TYR A 635 4.29 10.65 1.96
CA TYR A 635 5.32 9.62 2.07
C TYR A 635 6.13 9.73 3.38
N TYR A 636 6.15 10.89 4.01
CA TYR A 636 6.71 11.08 5.36
C TYR A 636 6.01 10.24 6.44
N ALA A 637 4.82 9.74 6.16
CA ALA A 637 3.99 8.97 7.10
C ALA A 637 4.71 7.78 7.73
N TYR A 638 5.57 7.09 6.98
CA TYR A 638 6.34 5.96 7.50
C TYR A 638 7.28 6.37 8.63
N ILE A 639 8.06 7.45 8.47
CA ILE A 639 8.97 7.90 9.52
C ILE A 639 8.23 8.60 10.66
N TRP A 640 7.10 9.25 10.38
CA TRP A 640 6.23 9.80 11.41
C TRP A 640 5.66 8.69 12.29
N SER A 641 5.09 7.66 11.68
CA SER A 641 4.57 6.48 12.39
C SER A 641 5.68 5.67 13.06
N GLU A 642 6.92 5.69 12.52
CA GLU A 642 8.06 5.02 13.17
C GLU A 642 8.47 5.69 14.49
N VAL A 643 8.23 6.99 14.65
CA VAL A 643 8.32 7.65 15.95
C VAL A 643 7.28 7.07 16.91
N LEU A 644 6.03 6.89 16.44
CA LEU A 644 4.95 6.31 17.24
C LEU A 644 5.21 4.84 17.58
N ASP A 645 5.62 4.02 16.61
CA ASP A 645 5.85 2.58 16.82
C ASP A 645 7.00 2.29 17.77
N SER A 646 8.11 3.01 17.61
CA SER A 646 9.29 2.81 18.45
C SER A 646 9.01 3.12 19.93
N ASP A 647 8.25 4.18 20.21
CA ASP A 647 7.81 4.52 21.57
C ASP A 647 6.69 3.57 22.05
N ALA A 648 5.76 3.15 21.18
CA ALA A 648 4.74 2.17 21.51
C ALA A 648 5.34 0.81 21.88
N PHE A 649 6.35 0.34 21.12
CA PHE A 649 7.03 -0.90 21.44
C PHE A 649 7.83 -0.81 22.74
N ALA A 650 8.41 0.37 23.05
CA ALA A 650 9.04 0.61 24.34
C ALA A 650 8.08 0.38 25.52
N ALA A 651 6.79 0.73 25.38
CA ALA A 651 5.79 0.46 26.41
C ALA A 651 5.64 -1.04 26.74
N PHE A 652 5.75 -1.91 25.71
CA PHE A 652 5.79 -3.36 25.93
C PHE A 652 7.10 -3.79 26.58
N LYS A 653 8.26 -3.28 26.12
CA LYS A 653 9.57 -3.65 26.69
C LYS A 653 9.76 -3.19 28.15
N GLU A 654 9.10 -2.11 28.57
CA GLU A 654 9.12 -1.60 29.94
C GLU A 654 8.51 -2.59 30.96
N LYS A 655 7.64 -3.51 30.49
CA LYS A 655 6.98 -4.52 31.34
C LYS A 655 7.35 -5.93 30.89
N SER A 656 6.73 -6.43 29.84
CA SER A 656 7.09 -7.65 29.11
C SER A 656 6.49 -7.61 27.72
N LEU A 657 7.11 -8.29 26.74
CA LEU A 657 6.67 -8.32 25.34
C LEU A 657 5.20 -8.72 25.15
N TYR A 658 4.65 -9.45 26.11
CA TYR A 658 3.30 -9.98 26.09
C TYR A 658 2.47 -9.53 27.31
N ASP A 659 2.84 -8.38 27.91
CA ASP A 659 2.05 -7.82 29.04
C ASP A 659 0.61 -7.63 28.61
N LYS A 660 -0.27 -8.34 29.29
CA LYS A 660 -1.70 -8.41 28.92
C LYS A 660 -2.40 -7.06 28.99
N ALA A 661 -2.09 -6.26 30.00
CA ALA A 661 -2.70 -4.95 30.17
C ALA A 661 -2.28 -3.98 29.05
N THR A 662 -1.01 -4.00 28.64
CA THR A 662 -0.50 -3.20 27.53
C THR A 662 -1.10 -3.66 26.19
N ALA A 663 -1.16 -4.99 25.96
CA ALA A 663 -1.79 -5.56 24.76
C ALA A 663 -3.29 -5.23 24.67
N ASP A 664 -4.04 -5.37 25.76
CA ASP A 664 -5.47 -5.04 25.80
C ASP A 664 -5.70 -3.53 25.61
N SER A 665 -4.81 -2.67 26.15
CA SER A 665 -4.86 -1.23 25.92
C SER A 665 -4.60 -0.86 24.47
N PHE A 666 -3.59 -1.48 23.82
CA PHE A 666 -3.29 -1.25 22.40
C PHE A 666 -4.44 -1.73 21.50
N ARG A 667 -4.95 -2.94 21.75
CA ARG A 667 -6.14 -3.47 21.06
C ARG A 667 -7.32 -2.51 21.18
N LYS A 668 -7.71 -2.15 22.40
CA LYS A 668 -8.92 -1.37 22.69
C LYS A 668 -8.84 0.08 22.22
N ASN A 669 -7.67 0.73 22.37
CA ASN A 669 -7.53 2.17 22.14
C ASN A 669 -6.96 2.53 20.78
N ILE A 670 -6.33 1.56 20.07
CA ILE A 670 -5.76 1.75 18.73
C ILE A 670 -6.47 0.86 17.71
N LEU A 671 -6.34 -0.49 17.82
CA LEU A 671 -6.78 -1.40 16.76
C LEU A 671 -8.30 -1.46 16.58
N GLU A 672 -9.07 -1.44 17.66
CA GLU A 672 -10.54 -1.48 17.61
C GLU A 672 -11.18 -0.15 17.20
N LYS A 673 -10.44 0.96 17.33
CA LYS A 673 -10.98 2.31 17.17
C LYS A 673 -11.12 2.77 15.73
N GLY A 674 -10.24 2.35 14.83
CA GLY A 674 -10.22 2.92 13.48
C GLY A 674 -10.24 4.45 13.53
N GLY A 675 -11.03 5.08 12.67
CA GLY A 675 -11.17 6.54 12.56
C GLY A 675 -12.19 7.19 13.52
N THR A 676 -12.57 6.55 14.61
CA THR A 676 -13.64 7.05 15.52
C THR A 676 -13.22 8.17 16.47
N ASP A 677 -11.92 8.45 16.59
CA ASP A 677 -11.39 9.52 17.47
C ASP A 677 -10.10 10.14 16.87
N ASP A 678 -9.61 11.20 17.50
CA ASP A 678 -8.34 11.83 17.13
C ASP A 678 -7.16 10.89 17.43
N PRO A 679 -6.27 10.63 16.44
CA PRO A 679 -5.14 9.70 16.60
C PRO A 679 -4.19 10.06 17.75
N ALA A 680 -3.90 11.35 17.94
CA ALA A 680 -3.02 11.78 19.01
C ALA A 680 -3.66 11.54 20.40
N LYS A 681 -4.97 11.72 20.50
CA LYS A 681 -5.72 11.37 21.71
C LYS A 681 -5.72 9.87 21.98
N MET A 682 -5.99 9.04 20.95
CA MET A 682 -5.93 7.58 21.06
C MET A 682 -4.55 7.11 21.52
N TYR A 683 -3.50 7.66 20.93
CA TYR A 683 -2.12 7.37 21.31
C TYR A 683 -1.81 7.73 22.77
N ARG A 684 -2.20 8.93 23.22
CA ARG A 684 -2.01 9.34 24.63
C ARG A 684 -2.77 8.47 25.61
N ILE A 685 -3.96 7.98 25.25
CA ILE A 685 -4.72 7.04 26.09
C ILE A 685 -3.96 5.71 26.22
N PHE A 686 -3.34 5.23 25.14
CA PHE A 686 -2.52 4.02 25.15
C PHE A 686 -1.21 4.22 25.92
N ARG A 687 -0.42 5.26 25.57
CA ARG A 687 0.96 5.45 26.04
C ARG A 687 1.07 6.24 27.35
N GLY A 688 0.08 7.09 27.64
CA GLY A 688 0.09 8.03 28.76
C GLY A 688 0.82 9.35 28.49
N ALA A 689 1.43 9.52 27.31
CA ALA A 689 2.20 10.70 26.90
C ALA A 689 2.18 10.86 25.38
N ASP A 690 2.69 11.98 24.88
CA ASP A 690 3.02 12.16 23.47
C ASP A 690 4.24 11.28 23.07
N PRO A 691 4.36 10.87 21.79
CA PRO A 691 5.44 10.01 21.32
C PRO A 691 6.81 10.71 21.44
N ASP A 692 7.83 9.99 21.89
CA ASP A 692 9.19 10.51 22.06
C ASP A 692 10.12 10.01 20.94
N PRO A 693 10.64 10.91 20.08
CA PRO A 693 11.53 10.56 18.98
C PRO A 693 12.85 9.89 19.39
N LYS A 694 13.24 9.95 20.68
CA LYS A 694 14.49 9.32 21.17
C LYS A 694 14.54 7.82 20.89
N TYR A 695 13.38 7.12 20.93
CA TYR A 695 13.32 5.68 20.68
C TYR A 695 13.66 5.35 19.23
N LEU A 696 13.16 6.15 18.28
CA LEU A 696 13.51 6.04 16.85
C LEU A 696 15.00 6.29 16.61
N LEU A 697 15.55 7.40 17.18
CA LEU A 697 16.96 7.73 17.03
C LEU A 697 17.86 6.59 17.54
N LYS A 698 17.50 6.00 18.69
CA LYS A 698 18.20 4.84 19.26
C LYS A 698 18.08 3.62 18.34
N LYS A 699 16.87 3.30 17.84
CA LYS A 699 16.61 2.17 16.94
C LYS A 699 17.49 2.25 15.68
N ARG A 700 17.67 3.44 15.13
CA ARG A 700 18.47 3.69 13.93
C ARG A 700 19.95 4.00 14.19
N GLY A 701 20.38 4.05 15.45
CA GLY A 701 21.76 4.42 15.79
C GLY A 701 22.16 5.81 15.28
N LEU A 702 21.25 6.77 15.39
CA LEU A 702 21.40 8.17 14.95
C LEU A 702 21.52 9.13 16.15
N ASN A 703 21.92 8.64 17.33
CA ASN A 703 22.09 9.44 18.55
C ASN A 703 23.36 10.29 18.50
#